data_2dcc4870bd13e5cf57a656b932b08503
#
_entry.id   2dcc4870bd13e5cf57a656b932b08503
#
_cell.length_a   1.000
_cell.length_b   1.000
_cell.length_c   1.000
_cell.angle_alpha   90.00
_cell.angle_beta   90.00
_cell.angle_gamma   90.00
#
_symmetry.space_group_name_H-M   'P 1'
#
loop_
_entity.id
_entity.type
_entity.pdbx_description
1 polymer ?
#
loop_
_entity_poly.entity_id
_entity_poly.type
_entity_poly.pdbx_seq_one_letter_code
_entity_poly.pdbx_strand_id
1 'polypeptide(L)'
;MHKFFIRVHYFVQNNKLLSLATAFLFLIVFGFFASKIRFEEDITRIIPKNENADVATKVLKQLNFSDKITVIIEKDKNGSIDDLTQTATDFIDSLHTCKPYIKNIQGKVDDENIQQTFDFVYQNLPYFLNENDYATLEKKLTNDSISKQVESNYRTLISPTGIIAKDFIVNDPLGISFIALKKLQQLSICDDFILKDGFIITKEESTLLLFINPKLSGSETEKNTLFVDELNQIKSKFNEVNRGKVTLDYFGSSFIAVANAKQIKTDILTTILVSLGTLMLILIVFYRKLLIPVIIFIPTIFGVVTAIACLYFIRGTISAISLSVGAVLLGVTIDYSLHILTHYKNNNDLKTVYKDITMPLVMSSTTTAVAFLCLLFVNSEALKDLGIFAAISVVVSAFFSLLLIPHLYKPKNNTIPKENVLDKLAAFSFENNKILIGITTVVIIISFFTFGKVTFNNNLSELNFIPDEIKKTEEKLEKRTNLTSKSIYLAAYGKSIEEAIQNNSKLFDKLSTEKSENKIINFSSIGGIVLSKEAQTKKLQLWNSFWTENKKQFVQNALVSNGNAIGFKPTMHQGFYDLLNQKFELLSFDDYKQLNALFLDEFVASKNGFYTITSVAKVSDSQRDKFVNSIDSKSNVLAIDRQQMNETFLGKLRDDFNSLVNYSFIAVVLILFVFFRRAELVIVSTIPIVLTGVVTAGVMWFFDIQLNIFSTIVCTLIFGHGVDFSIFMTSALQKEYTTGKNEMPTYRTSIILAALTTILAIGALVFAKHPALKSISSVSLIGVFAALLITFIFYPILFRICFFNRVKKGKSPISLRLLVHSTLSFLYYGLGGLFFSLIGKVILFLIPVNKEKKMMWFRIIISNFMKSVLYSNPFVKKKIINNYKEDFSKPAVIISNHTSFLDILAVGMIKPKMIYL
;
A
#
# COMPACT_ATOMS: atom_id res chain seq x y z
N MET A 1 12.03 -27.54 -26.49
CA MET A 1 10.82 -27.56 -25.68
C MET A 1 9.65 -28.29 -26.36
N HIS A 2 9.23 -27.94 -27.59
CA HIS A 2 8.11 -28.60 -28.26
C HIS A 2 8.26 -30.13 -28.39
N LYS A 3 9.47 -30.64 -28.65
CA LYS A 3 9.74 -32.09 -28.72
C LYS A 3 9.46 -32.80 -27.37
N PHE A 4 9.66 -32.12 -26.24
CA PHE A 4 9.35 -32.65 -24.92
C PHE A 4 7.83 -32.83 -24.76
N PHE A 5 7.05 -31.78 -25.05
CA PHE A 5 5.60 -31.88 -24.94
C PHE A 5 4.97 -32.88 -25.89
N ILE A 6 5.55 -33.05 -27.12
CA ILE A 6 5.13 -34.09 -28.05
C ILE A 6 5.39 -35.50 -27.45
N ARG A 7 6.55 -35.74 -26.82
CA ARG A 7 6.84 -37.03 -26.16
C ARG A 7 5.89 -37.28 -25.00
N VAL A 8 5.67 -36.28 -24.15
CA VAL A 8 4.73 -36.38 -23.01
C VAL A 8 3.31 -36.62 -23.50
N HIS A 9 2.87 -35.98 -24.58
CA HIS A 9 1.59 -36.22 -25.20
C HIS A 9 1.41 -37.68 -25.60
N TYR A 10 2.34 -38.27 -26.32
CA TYR A 10 2.27 -39.70 -26.72
C TYR A 10 2.32 -40.63 -25.50
N PHE A 11 3.09 -40.30 -24.45
CA PHE A 11 3.13 -41.09 -23.22
C PHE A 11 1.73 -41.06 -22.51
N VAL A 12 1.12 -39.90 -22.36
CA VAL A 12 -0.23 -39.76 -21.79
C VAL A 12 -1.28 -40.49 -22.64
N GLN A 13 -1.16 -40.42 -23.98
CA GLN A 13 -2.08 -41.09 -24.88
C GLN A 13 -1.99 -42.60 -24.74
N ASN A 14 -0.79 -43.16 -24.55
CA ASN A 14 -0.56 -44.60 -24.39
C ASN A 14 -0.94 -45.09 -22.96
N ASN A 15 -0.84 -44.23 -21.94
CA ASN A 15 -1.09 -44.60 -20.54
C ASN A 15 -2.20 -43.73 -19.91
N LYS A 16 -3.37 -43.73 -20.51
CA LYS A 16 -4.49 -42.82 -20.13
C LYS A 16 -4.93 -43.00 -18.67
N LEU A 17 -5.10 -44.25 -18.22
CA LEU A 17 -5.56 -44.55 -16.87
C LEU A 17 -4.55 -44.11 -15.82
N LEU A 18 -3.26 -44.39 -16.05
CA LEU A 18 -2.17 -43.97 -15.18
C LEU A 18 -2.08 -42.44 -15.10
N SER A 19 -2.19 -41.77 -16.25
CA SER A 19 -2.11 -40.30 -16.34
C SER A 19 -3.32 -39.62 -15.66
N LEU A 20 -4.53 -40.20 -15.78
CA LEU A 20 -5.72 -39.74 -15.07
C LEU A 20 -5.57 -39.94 -13.55
N ALA A 21 -5.10 -41.10 -13.13
CA ALA A 21 -4.88 -41.40 -11.71
C ALA A 21 -3.80 -40.48 -11.10
N THR A 22 -2.72 -40.18 -11.81
CA THR A 22 -1.68 -39.25 -11.35
C THR A 22 -2.18 -37.82 -11.28
N ALA A 23 -3.01 -37.35 -12.24
CA ALA A 23 -3.61 -36.03 -12.22
C ALA A 23 -4.61 -35.89 -11.04
N PHE A 24 -5.40 -36.91 -10.78
CA PHE A 24 -6.36 -36.96 -9.67
C PHE A 24 -5.63 -37.00 -8.32
N LEU A 25 -4.61 -37.81 -8.17
CA LEU A 25 -3.77 -37.88 -6.98
C LEU A 25 -3.09 -36.52 -6.71
N PHE A 26 -2.59 -35.88 -7.77
CA PHE A 26 -2.00 -34.54 -7.66
C PHE A 26 -3.01 -33.55 -7.06
N LEU A 27 -4.24 -33.50 -7.59
CA LEU A 27 -5.30 -32.60 -7.09
C LEU A 27 -5.69 -32.92 -5.65
N ILE A 28 -5.74 -34.19 -5.25
CA ILE A 28 -6.04 -34.57 -3.86
C ILE A 28 -4.95 -34.11 -2.92
N VAL A 29 -3.68 -34.39 -3.25
CA VAL A 29 -2.55 -34.04 -2.39
C VAL A 29 -2.41 -32.52 -2.25
N PHE A 30 -2.37 -31.80 -3.37
CA PHE A 30 -2.27 -30.35 -3.33
C PHE A 30 -3.53 -29.67 -2.79
N GLY A 31 -4.72 -30.23 -3.07
CA GLY A 31 -5.98 -29.77 -2.50
C GLY A 31 -6.05 -29.91 -0.97
N PHE A 32 -5.52 -31.03 -0.44
CA PHE A 32 -5.42 -31.23 1.01
C PHE A 32 -4.52 -30.18 1.69
N PHE A 33 -3.36 -29.87 1.10
CA PHE A 33 -2.51 -28.80 1.63
C PHE A 33 -3.11 -27.42 1.43
N ALA A 34 -3.74 -27.15 0.30
CA ALA A 34 -4.42 -25.90 0.04
C ALA A 34 -5.56 -25.62 1.03
N SER A 35 -6.29 -26.67 1.49
CA SER A 35 -7.37 -26.50 2.47
C SER A 35 -6.88 -26.12 3.87
N LYS A 36 -5.59 -26.28 4.17
CA LYS A 36 -4.98 -25.93 5.48
C LYS A 36 -4.53 -24.49 5.59
N ILE A 37 -4.53 -23.72 4.51
CA ILE A 37 -4.12 -22.32 4.53
C ILE A 37 -5.11 -21.50 5.38
N ARG A 38 -4.59 -20.56 6.15
CA ARG A 38 -5.41 -19.62 6.93
C ARG A 38 -5.55 -18.32 6.18
N PHE A 39 -6.77 -17.81 6.13
CA PHE A 39 -7.05 -16.49 5.53
C PHE A 39 -6.88 -15.42 6.59
N GLU A 40 -6.15 -14.38 6.27
CA GLU A 40 -5.99 -13.21 7.12
C GLU A 40 -6.61 -11.99 6.44
N GLU A 41 -7.54 -11.35 7.17
CA GLU A 41 -8.32 -10.21 6.69
C GLU A 41 -7.70 -8.86 7.09
N ASP A 42 -6.50 -8.87 7.69
CA ASP A 42 -5.83 -7.68 8.19
C ASP A 42 -5.28 -6.82 7.03
N ILE A 43 -5.96 -5.69 6.77
CA ILE A 43 -5.58 -4.70 5.75
C ILE A 43 -4.25 -4.03 6.08
N THR A 44 -3.85 -3.98 7.36
CA THR A 44 -2.59 -3.34 7.76
C THR A 44 -1.36 -4.07 7.23
N ARG A 45 -1.50 -5.30 6.75
CA ARG A 45 -0.42 -6.05 6.08
C ARG A 45 0.01 -5.49 4.73
N ILE A 46 -0.79 -4.60 4.15
CA ILE A 46 -0.40 -3.86 2.94
C ILE A 46 0.64 -2.80 3.30
N ILE A 47 0.60 -2.30 4.55
CA ILE A 47 1.51 -1.28 5.05
C ILE A 47 2.92 -1.87 5.19
N PRO A 48 3.96 -1.23 4.65
CA PRO A 48 5.32 -1.70 4.75
C PRO A 48 5.78 -1.83 6.20
N LYS A 49 6.25 -3.02 6.58
CA LYS A 49 6.96 -3.23 7.85
C LYS A 49 8.41 -2.76 7.68
N ASN A 50 8.75 -1.65 8.27
CA ASN A 50 10.11 -1.16 8.27
C ASN A 50 10.86 -1.77 9.47
N GLU A 51 11.72 -2.73 9.26
CA GLU A 51 12.53 -3.35 10.34
C GLU A 51 13.49 -2.36 11.00
N ASN A 52 13.82 -1.24 10.33
CA ASN A 52 14.72 -0.20 10.81
C ASN A 52 14.03 1.07 11.34
N ALA A 53 12.70 1.17 11.30
CA ALA A 53 11.96 2.26 11.97
C ALA A 53 11.70 1.90 13.44
N ASP A 54 12.77 1.73 14.19
CA ASP A 54 12.81 1.01 15.45
C ASP A 54 11.85 1.51 16.52
N VAL A 55 11.74 2.81 16.75
CA VAL A 55 10.97 3.37 17.86
C VAL A 55 9.54 3.67 17.43
N ALA A 56 9.34 4.29 16.28
CA ALA A 56 8.01 4.66 15.78
C ALA A 56 7.09 3.44 15.60
N THR A 57 7.62 2.33 15.06
CA THR A 57 6.87 1.09 14.88
C THR A 57 6.55 0.41 16.22
N LYS A 58 7.47 0.46 17.20
CA LYS A 58 7.24 -0.07 18.55
C LYS A 58 6.16 0.74 19.27
N VAL A 59 6.25 2.07 19.19
CA VAL A 59 5.27 3.00 19.78
C VAL A 59 3.89 2.80 19.14
N LEU A 60 3.80 2.76 17.81
CA LEU A 60 2.53 2.58 17.10
C LEU A 60 1.81 1.29 17.45
N LYS A 61 2.55 0.19 17.66
CA LYS A 61 1.99 -1.09 18.08
C LYS A 61 1.49 -1.09 19.54
N GLN A 62 1.82 -0.07 20.31
CA GLN A 62 1.46 0.07 21.72
C GLN A 62 0.34 1.10 21.94
N LEU A 63 -0.03 1.89 20.92
CA LEU A 63 -1.08 2.89 21.04
C LEU A 63 -2.46 2.23 21.14
N ASN A 64 -3.03 2.22 22.33
CA ASN A 64 -4.34 1.64 22.61
C ASN A 64 -5.54 2.53 22.22
N PHE A 65 -5.31 3.78 21.78
CA PHE A 65 -6.39 4.75 21.52
C PHE A 65 -7.17 4.50 20.23
N SER A 66 -6.62 3.75 19.28
CA SER A 66 -7.24 3.56 17.95
C SER A 66 -8.42 2.59 17.94
N ASP A 67 -8.55 1.76 18.97
CA ASP A 67 -9.50 0.63 18.98
C ASP A 67 -10.76 0.87 19.80
N LYS A 68 -10.88 2.03 20.48
CA LYS A 68 -12.09 2.39 21.25
C LYS A 68 -13.34 2.48 20.37
N ILE A 69 -14.43 1.94 20.87
CA ILE A 69 -15.76 2.11 20.29
C ILE A 69 -16.45 3.24 21.02
N THR A 70 -16.78 4.31 20.33
CA THR A 70 -17.59 5.41 20.85
C THR A 70 -19.06 5.04 20.68
N VAL A 71 -19.79 5.01 21.78
CA VAL A 71 -21.25 4.87 21.84
C VAL A 71 -21.83 6.26 21.95
N ILE A 72 -22.71 6.62 21.06
CA ILE A 72 -23.33 7.92 20.95
C ILE A 72 -24.81 7.72 21.22
N ILE A 73 -25.33 8.34 22.28
CA ILE A 73 -26.74 8.34 22.64
C ILE A 73 -27.24 9.75 22.44
N GLU A 74 -28.08 9.97 21.43
CA GLU A 74 -28.62 11.27 21.07
C GLU A 74 -30.10 11.42 21.49
N LYS A 75 -30.43 12.58 21.98
CA LYS A 75 -31.82 12.95 22.30
C LYS A 75 -32.58 13.34 21.04
N ASP A 76 -33.69 12.68 20.77
CA ASP A 76 -34.64 13.06 19.74
C ASP A 76 -35.58 14.18 20.21
N LYS A 77 -36.45 14.67 19.34
CA LYS A 77 -37.34 15.83 19.60
C LYS A 77 -38.20 15.67 20.85
N ASN A 78 -38.60 14.44 21.20
CA ASN A 78 -39.49 14.16 22.35
C ASN A 78 -38.73 13.56 23.54
N GLY A 79 -37.40 13.51 23.49
CA GLY A 79 -36.57 12.95 24.55
C GLY A 79 -36.23 13.94 25.65
N SER A 80 -36.01 13.45 26.85
CA SER A 80 -35.53 14.18 28.04
C SER A 80 -34.08 13.80 28.35
N ILE A 81 -33.47 14.50 29.30
CA ILE A 81 -32.15 14.12 29.82
C ILE A 81 -32.22 12.80 30.59
N ASP A 82 -33.30 12.60 31.32
CA ASP A 82 -33.55 11.37 32.09
C ASP A 82 -33.66 10.17 31.12
N ASP A 83 -34.27 10.35 29.92
CA ASP A 83 -34.29 9.30 28.88
C ASP A 83 -32.86 8.97 28.39
N LEU A 84 -31.94 9.96 28.30
CA LEU A 84 -30.55 9.72 27.93
C LEU A 84 -29.81 8.89 28.98
N THR A 85 -29.88 9.32 30.27
CA THR A 85 -29.14 8.67 31.37
C THR A 85 -29.71 7.29 31.69
N GLN A 86 -31.04 7.12 31.60
CA GLN A 86 -31.68 5.81 31.76
C GLN A 86 -31.25 4.86 30.59
N THR A 87 -31.32 5.32 29.36
CA THR A 87 -30.91 4.53 28.21
C THR A 87 -29.45 4.13 28.32
N ALA A 88 -28.57 5.02 28.80
CA ALA A 88 -27.15 4.73 29.00
C ALA A 88 -26.95 3.66 30.09
N THR A 89 -27.73 3.71 31.18
CA THR A 89 -27.68 2.73 32.25
C THR A 89 -28.14 1.35 31.77
N ASP A 90 -29.32 1.28 31.14
CA ASP A 90 -29.86 0.04 30.58
C ASP A 90 -28.95 -0.57 29.49
N PHE A 91 -28.29 0.31 28.70
CA PHE A 91 -27.31 -0.09 27.72
C PHE A 91 -26.09 -0.77 28.38
N ILE A 92 -25.50 -0.15 29.41
CA ILE A 92 -24.36 -0.73 30.14
C ILE A 92 -24.73 -2.12 30.70
N ASP A 93 -25.95 -2.23 31.26
CA ASP A 93 -26.44 -3.50 31.78
C ASP A 93 -26.64 -4.55 30.69
N SER A 94 -27.07 -4.15 29.50
CA SER A 94 -27.23 -5.06 28.35
C SER A 94 -25.91 -5.64 27.82
N LEU A 95 -24.77 -5.00 28.09
CA LEU A 95 -23.45 -5.45 27.66
C LEU A 95 -22.92 -6.68 28.42
N HIS A 96 -23.72 -7.28 29.36
CA HIS A 96 -23.32 -8.50 30.06
C HIS A 96 -23.00 -9.66 29.11
N THR A 97 -23.67 -9.79 27.97
CA THR A 97 -23.41 -10.79 26.95
C THR A 97 -22.06 -10.55 26.25
N CYS A 98 -21.67 -9.28 26.10
CA CYS A 98 -20.44 -8.86 25.45
C CYS A 98 -19.20 -8.85 26.37
N LYS A 99 -19.34 -9.18 27.67
CA LYS A 99 -18.21 -9.21 28.64
C LYS A 99 -16.94 -9.93 28.16
N PRO A 100 -17.01 -11.05 27.44
CA PRO A 100 -15.80 -11.72 26.94
C PRO A 100 -14.95 -10.82 26.01
N TYR A 101 -15.58 -9.89 25.31
CA TYR A 101 -14.95 -9.00 24.31
C TYR A 101 -14.56 -7.62 24.86
N ILE A 102 -15.10 -7.23 26.03
CA ILE A 102 -14.94 -5.90 26.61
C ILE A 102 -13.89 -5.94 27.73
N LYS A 103 -12.94 -5.00 27.70
CA LYS A 103 -11.96 -4.79 28.76
C LYS A 103 -12.58 -3.91 29.89
N ASN A 104 -13.09 -2.76 29.51
CA ASN A 104 -13.81 -1.82 30.39
C ASN A 104 -14.74 -0.92 29.57
N ILE A 105 -15.66 -0.24 30.29
CA ILE A 105 -16.57 0.77 29.73
C ILE A 105 -16.31 2.07 30.49
N GLN A 106 -16.23 3.17 29.72
CA GLN A 106 -15.98 4.52 30.23
C GLN A 106 -17.16 5.43 29.88
N GLY A 107 -17.29 6.52 30.62
CA GLY A 107 -18.36 7.51 30.42
C GLY A 107 -19.39 7.55 31.55
N LYS A 108 -19.33 6.59 32.51
CA LYS A 108 -20.04 6.65 33.78
C LYS A 108 -19.01 6.72 34.91
N VAL A 109 -19.18 7.67 35.81
CA VAL A 109 -18.38 7.86 37.02
C VAL A 109 -19.30 7.62 38.21
N ASP A 110 -19.01 6.57 38.95
CA ASP A 110 -19.79 6.25 40.14
C ASP A 110 -19.31 7.10 41.34
N ASP A 111 -20.22 7.38 42.30
CA ASP A 111 -19.94 8.20 43.48
C ASP A 111 -18.75 7.65 44.30
N GLU A 112 -18.58 6.34 44.35
CA GLU A 112 -17.46 5.70 45.04
C GLU A 112 -16.09 6.06 44.38
N ASN A 113 -16.05 6.11 43.05
CA ASN A 113 -14.85 6.52 42.31
C ASN A 113 -14.53 8.01 42.50
N ILE A 114 -15.56 8.87 42.66
CA ILE A 114 -15.39 10.29 42.96
C ILE A 114 -14.77 10.44 44.36
N GLN A 115 -15.30 9.72 45.36
CA GLN A 115 -14.79 9.76 46.72
C GLN A 115 -13.35 9.23 46.79
N GLN A 116 -13.05 8.10 46.17
CA GLN A 116 -11.70 7.55 46.13
C GLN A 116 -10.69 8.53 45.50
N THR A 117 -11.11 9.21 44.43
CA THR A 117 -10.29 10.24 43.74
C THR A 117 -10.03 11.44 44.65
N PHE A 118 -11.05 11.89 45.36
CA PHE A 118 -10.91 12.99 46.34
C PHE A 118 -9.94 12.59 47.46
N ASP A 119 -10.13 11.44 48.05
CA ASP A 119 -9.31 10.95 49.16
C ASP A 119 -7.84 10.80 48.76
N PHE A 120 -7.58 10.28 47.58
CA PHE A 120 -6.22 10.17 47.02
C PHE A 120 -5.58 11.55 46.81
N VAL A 121 -6.30 12.49 46.22
CA VAL A 121 -5.81 13.86 45.98
C VAL A 121 -5.58 14.57 47.30
N TYR A 122 -6.51 14.41 48.27
CA TYR A 122 -6.40 15.00 49.60
C TYR A 122 -5.18 14.46 50.34
N GLN A 123 -4.98 13.13 50.37
CA GLN A 123 -3.85 12.51 51.05
C GLN A 123 -2.49 12.86 50.42
N ASN A 124 -2.49 13.31 49.15
CA ASN A 124 -1.30 13.58 48.37
C ASN A 124 -1.26 15.00 47.80
N LEU A 125 -1.86 15.97 48.50
CA LEU A 125 -2.01 17.40 48.09
C LEU A 125 -0.71 18.04 47.56
N PRO A 126 0.47 17.84 48.16
CA PRO A 126 1.68 18.47 47.68
C PRO A 126 2.00 18.25 46.24
N TYR A 127 1.66 17.02 45.69
CA TYR A 127 1.97 16.64 44.32
C TYR A 127 1.08 17.31 43.27
N PHE A 128 -0.10 17.80 43.71
CA PHE A 128 -1.09 18.40 42.80
C PHE A 128 -1.03 19.94 42.78
N LEU A 129 -0.30 20.61 43.70
CA LEU A 129 -0.20 22.05 43.75
C LEU A 129 1.04 22.58 42.99
N ASN A 130 0.94 23.77 42.42
CA ASN A 130 2.04 24.49 41.77
C ASN A 130 2.26 25.89 42.41
N GLU A 131 3.29 26.63 41.97
CA GLU A 131 3.65 27.96 42.51
C GLU A 131 2.46 28.95 42.47
N ASN A 132 1.68 28.95 41.37
CA ASN A 132 0.50 29.86 41.27
C ASN A 132 -0.60 29.49 42.24
N ASP A 133 -0.73 28.21 42.61
CA ASP A 133 -1.68 27.76 43.57
C ASP A 133 -1.29 28.25 44.98
N TYR A 134 0.00 28.18 45.31
CA TYR A 134 0.51 28.73 46.56
C TYR A 134 0.31 30.27 46.67
N ALA A 135 0.48 31.01 45.57
CA ALA A 135 0.18 32.43 45.50
C ALA A 135 -1.33 32.72 45.74
N THR A 136 -2.18 31.81 45.29
CA THR A 136 -3.62 31.90 45.55
C THR A 136 -3.97 31.55 46.98
N LEU A 137 -3.33 30.52 47.53
CA LEU A 137 -3.49 30.13 48.95
C LEU A 137 -3.03 31.20 49.88
N GLU A 138 -1.92 31.90 49.61
CA GLU A 138 -1.45 33.03 50.41
C GLU A 138 -2.54 34.08 50.62
N LYS A 139 -3.26 34.42 49.58
CA LYS A 139 -4.39 35.36 49.64
C LYS A 139 -5.55 34.84 50.48
N LYS A 140 -5.73 33.53 50.57
CA LYS A 140 -6.78 32.88 51.37
C LYS A 140 -6.40 32.73 52.85
N LEU A 141 -5.12 32.81 53.18
CA LEU A 141 -4.60 32.60 54.54
C LEU A 141 -4.52 33.90 55.36
N THR A 142 -5.45 34.84 55.15
CA THR A 142 -5.66 36.01 56.04
C THR A 142 -6.79 35.69 57.00
N ASN A 143 -6.77 36.33 58.22
CA ASN A 143 -7.79 36.04 59.23
C ASN A 143 -9.23 36.34 58.70
N ASP A 144 -9.40 37.42 57.97
CA ASP A 144 -10.69 37.80 57.34
C ASP A 144 -11.16 36.74 56.28
N SER A 145 -10.26 36.28 55.48
CA SER A 145 -10.60 35.23 54.48
C SER A 145 -10.93 33.88 55.12
N ILE A 146 -10.18 33.47 56.17
CA ILE A 146 -10.44 32.28 56.94
C ILE A 146 -11.81 32.38 57.62
N SER A 147 -12.12 33.55 58.24
CA SER A 147 -13.41 33.78 58.89
C SER A 147 -14.57 33.63 57.93
N LYS A 148 -14.49 34.26 56.76
CA LYS A 148 -15.52 34.13 55.68
C LYS A 148 -15.65 32.70 55.18
N GLN A 149 -14.55 31.93 55.06
CA GLN A 149 -14.58 30.52 54.64
C GLN A 149 -15.23 29.66 55.72
N VAL A 150 -14.92 29.87 57.02
CA VAL A 150 -15.55 29.12 58.13
C VAL A 150 -17.06 29.40 58.19
N GLU A 151 -17.47 30.65 58.02
CA GLU A 151 -18.89 31.01 57.94
C GLU A 151 -19.59 30.32 56.71
N SER A 152 -18.96 30.35 55.56
CA SER A 152 -19.47 29.64 54.35
C SER A 152 -19.60 28.14 54.60
N ASN A 153 -18.59 27.52 55.23
CA ASN A 153 -18.63 26.11 55.62
C ASN A 153 -19.76 25.78 56.56
N TYR A 154 -20.00 26.64 57.57
CA TYR A 154 -21.12 26.49 58.50
C TYR A 154 -22.47 26.53 57.74
N ARG A 155 -22.67 27.52 56.85
CA ARG A 155 -23.91 27.67 56.09
C ARG A 155 -24.12 26.43 55.19
N THR A 156 -23.07 25.88 54.60
CA THR A 156 -23.16 24.67 53.80
C THR A 156 -23.53 23.46 54.63
N LEU A 157 -22.95 23.29 55.83
CA LEU A 157 -23.23 22.15 56.72
C LEU A 157 -24.67 22.15 57.25
N ILE A 158 -25.29 23.31 57.45
CA ILE A 158 -26.70 23.42 57.87
C ILE A 158 -27.70 23.35 56.71
N SER A 159 -27.23 23.37 55.45
CA SER A 159 -28.06 23.21 54.26
C SER A 159 -28.38 21.73 53.97
N PRO A 160 -29.39 21.42 53.14
CA PRO A 160 -29.68 20.04 52.74
C PRO A 160 -28.48 19.32 52.11
N THR A 161 -27.57 20.08 51.50
CA THR A 161 -26.31 19.54 50.89
C THR A 161 -25.22 19.22 51.92
N GLY A 162 -25.43 19.63 53.19
CA GLY A 162 -24.46 19.48 54.28
C GLY A 162 -24.12 18.04 54.60
N ILE A 163 -25.05 17.10 54.38
CA ILE A 163 -24.83 15.68 54.64
C ILE A 163 -23.71 15.17 53.70
N ILE A 164 -23.72 15.58 52.45
CA ILE A 164 -22.71 15.17 51.43
C ILE A 164 -21.39 15.96 51.60
N ALA A 165 -21.50 17.24 51.96
CA ALA A 165 -20.36 18.14 52.06
C ALA A 165 -19.60 18.01 53.39
N LYS A 166 -20.13 17.30 54.38
CA LYS A 166 -19.58 17.20 55.73
C LYS A 166 -18.14 16.73 55.75
N ASP A 167 -17.87 15.60 55.14
CA ASP A 167 -16.52 14.97 55.17
C ASP A 167 -15.48 15.81 54.43
N PHE A 168 -15.87 16.47 53.34
CA PHE A 168 -15.01 17.42 52.59
C PHE A 168 -14.67 18.66 53.48
N ILE A 169 -15.67 19.28 54.12
CA ILE A 169 -15.45 20.48 54.92
C ILE A 169 -14.65 20.16 56.17
N VAL A 170 -14.88 19.01 56.82
CA VAL A 170 -14.16 18.60 58.04
C VAL A 170 -12.68 18.35 57.71
N ASN A 171 -12.37 17.68 56.63
CA ASN A 171 -11.01 17.32 56.24
C ASN A 171 -10.26 18.47 55.53
N ASP A 172 -10.98 19.32 54.73
CA ASP A 172 -10.34 20.42 53.97
C ASP A 172 -11.13 21.74 54.17
N PRO A 173 -11.00 22.36 55.37
CA PRO A 173 -11.76 23.57 55.71
C PRO A 173 -11.45 24.77 54.81
N LEU A 174 -10.29 24.79 54.11
CA LEU A 174 -9.84 25.88 53.27
C LEU A 174 -10.13 25.61 51.76
N GLY A 175 -10.61 24.43 51.43
CA GLY A 175 -10.90 24.03 50.04
C GLY A 175 -9.64 23.92 49.16
N ILE A 176 -8.51 23.47 49.76
CA ILE A 176 -7.26 23.28 49.01
C ILE A 176 -7.38 22.14 47.98
N SER A 177 -8.07 21.06 48.37
CA SER A 177 -8.33 19.89 47.53
C SER A 177 -9.06 20.25 46.24
N PHE A 178 -9.99 21.23 46.28
CA PHE A 178 -10.73 21.67 45.10
C PHE A 178 -9.79 22.37 44.07
N ILE A 179 -8.71 23.05 44.54
CA ILE A 179 -7.71 23.64 43.67
C ILE A 179 -6.94 22.51 42.97
N ALA A 180 -6.59 21.45 43.70
CA ALA A 180 -5.89 20.28 43.17
C ALA A 180 -6.78 19.47 42.23
N LEU A 181 -8.03 19.19 42.59
CA LEU A 181 -9.01 18.46 41.76
C LEU A 181 -9.29 19.15 40.42
N LYS A 182 -9.32 20.50 40.39
CA LYS A 182 -9.48 21.24 39.12
C LYS A 182 -8.43 20.87 38.08
N LYS A 183 -7.26 20.40 38.51
CA LYS A 183 -6.19 19.97 37.58
C LYS A 183 -6.47 18.65 36.87
N LEU A 184 -7.32 17.81 37.45
CA LEU A 184 -7.78 16.59 36.78
C LEU A 184 -8.54 16.88 35.49
N GLN A 185 -9.10 18.10 35.34
CA GLN A 185 -9.72 18.55 34.10
C GLN A 185 -8.73 18.59 32.91
N GLN A 186 -7.42 18.62 33.17
CA GLN A 186 -6.39 18.59 32.14
C GLN A 186 -6.31 17.23 31.40
N LEU A 187 -6.96 16.19 31.91
CA LEU A 187 -7.14 14.94 31.20
C LEU A 187 -8.23 15.01 30.14
N SER A 188 -9.11 16.02 30.20
CA SER A 188 -10.19 16.23 29.24
C SER A 188 -9.66 16.91 27.98
N ILE A 189 -9.88 16.29 26.82
CA ILE A 189 -9.50 16.84 25.50
C ILE A 189 -10.46 17.94 25.04
N CYS A 190 -11.71 17.94 25.55
CA CYS A 190 -12.78 18.83 25.10
C CYS A 190 -13.42 19.56 26.28
N ASP A 191 -13.54 20.88 26.16
CA ASP A 191 -14.27 21.72 27.10
C ASP A 191 -15.81 21.71 26.85
N ASP A 192 -16.27 20.89 25.89
CA ASP A 192 -17.67 20.87 25.41
C ASP A 192 -18.58 19.89 26.17
N PHE A 193 -18.04 19.24 27.21
CA PHE A 193 -18.77 18.24 28.00
C PHE A 193 -18.94 18.67 29.45
N ILE A 194 -20.02 18.21 30.03
CA ILE A 194 -20.33 18.31 31.46
C ILE A 194 -20.58 16.92 32.02
N LEU A 195 -20.35 16.76 33.34
CA LEU A 195 -20.74 15.55 34.06
C LEU A 195 -22.12 15.80 34.70
N LYS A 196 -23.08 14.96 34.33
CA LYS A 196 -24.45 15.03 34.90
C LYS A 196 -24.94 13.62 35.19
N ASP A 197 -25.41 13.39 36.38
CA ASP A 197 -25.82 12.07 36.87
C ASP A 197 -24.77 10.96 36.67
N GLY A 198 -23.51 11.34 36.83
CA GLY A 198 -22.37 10.44 36.62
C GLY A 198 -22.00 10.21 35.17
N PHE A 199 -22.70 10.77 34.16
CA PHE A 199 -22.44 10.58 32.75
C PHE A 199 -21.80 11.78 32.07
N ILE A 200 -21.01 11.54 31.01
CA ILE A 200 -20.41 12.56 30.15
C ILE A 200 -21.45 12.98 29.10
N ILE A 201 -21.96 14.21 29.22
CA ILE A 201 -23.00 14.77 28.33
C ILE A 201 -22.47 16.08 27.72
N THR A 202 -22.89 16.39 26.49
CA THR A 202 -22.59 17.69 25.85
C THR A 202 -23.21 18.84 26.62
N LYS A 203 -22.58 20.03 26.61
CA LYS A 203 -23.13 21.25 27.24
C LYS A 203 -24.56 21.61 26.78
N GLU A 204 -24.90 21.23 25.55
CA GLU A 204 -26.23 21.40 24.98
C GLU A 204 -27.23 20.36 25.50
N GLU A 205 -26.81 19.45 26.36
CA GLU A 205 -27.61 18.37 26.93
C GLU A 205 -28.37 17.54 25.88
N SER A 206 -27.74 17.40 24.70
CA SER A 206 -28.31 16.71 23.53
C SER A 206 -27.71 15.34 23.26
N THR A 207 -26.49 15.08 23.73
CA THR A 207 -25.74 13.87 23.39
C THR A 207 -24.96 13.37 24.60
N LEU A 208 -25.07 12.06 24.88
CA LEU A 208 -24.31 11.34 25.89
C LEU A 208 -23.30 10.44 25.20
N LEU A 209 -22.08 10.40 25.72
CA LEU A 209 -21.00 9.56 25.18
C LEU A 209 -20.56 8.50 26.18
N LEU A 210 -20.45 7.25 25.67
CA LEU A 210 -19.77 6.17 26.37
C LEU A 210 -18.66 5.63 25.47
N PHE A 211 -17.63 5.07 26.08
CA PHE A 211 -16.52 4.48 25.36
C PHE A 211 -16.33 3.03 25.80
N ILE A 212 -16.37 2.11 24.84
CA ILE A 212 -16.10 0.69 25.06
C ILE A 212 -14.68 0.41 24.62
N ASN A 213 -13.87 -0.14 25.52
CA ASN A 213 -12.54 -0.60 25.21
C ASN A 213 -12.58 -2.12 24.92
N PRO A 214 -12.38 -2.56 23.66
CA PRO A 214 -12.36 -3.97 23.32
C PRO A 214 -11.07 -4.65 23.84
N LYS A 215 -11.16 -5.95 24.11
CA LYS A 215 -9.98 -6.78 24.43
C LYS A 215 -9.17 -7.14 23.19
N LEU A 216 -9.83 -7.15 22.02
CA LEU A 216 -9.26 -7.52 20.74
C LEU A 216 -8.87 -6.26 19.97
N SER A 217 -7.75 -6.33 19.25
CA SER A 217 -7.39 -5.26 18.30
C SER A 217 -8.43 -5.16 17.19
N GLY A 218 -8.66 -3.94 16.68
CA GLY A 218 -9.56 -3.70 15.55
C GLY A 218 -9.20 -4.51 14.29
N SER A 219 -7.94 -4.96 14.18
CA SER A 219 -7.45 -5.80 13.07
C SER A 219 -7.86 -7.27 13.14
N GLU A 220 -8.34 -7.79 14.27
CA GLU A 220 -8.83 -9.17 14.42
C GLU A 220 -10.29 -9.29 13.94
N THR A 221 -10.53 -9.11 12.66
CA THR A 221 -11.88 -8.94 12.06
C THR A 221 -12.78 -10.15 12.26
N GLU A 222 -12.27 -11.38 12.18
CA GLU A 222 -13.08 -12.60 12.35
C GLU A 222 -13.70 -12.68 13.75
N LYS A 223 -12.91 -12.43 14.79
CA LYS A 223 -13.40 -12.45 16.17
C LYS A 223 -14.24 -11.22 16.50
N ASN A 224 -13.87 -10.05 15.95
CA ASN A 224 -14.63 -8.81 16.09
C ASN A 224 -16.00 -8.88 15.40
N THR A 225 -16.18 -9.72 14.38
CA THR A 225 -17.48 -9.86 13.69
C THR A 225 -18.56 -10.28 14.67
N LEU A 226 -18.31 -11.27 15.55
CA LEU A 226 -19.29 -11.71 16.53
C LEU A 226 -19.64 -10.59 17.51
N PHE A 227 -18.62 -9.87 17.98
CA PHE A 227 -18.82 -8.74 18.91
C PHE A 227 -19.61 -7.60 18.27
N VAL A 228 -19.27 -7.22 17.05
CA VAL A 228 -19.97 -6.16 16.29
C VAL A 228 -21.41 -6.56 15.97
N ASP A 229 -21.67 -7.84 15.63
CA ASP A 229 -23.02 -8.32 15.35
C ASP A 229 -23.88 -8.32 16.63
N GLU A 230 -23.33 -8.68 17.79
CA GLU A 230 -24.03 -8.55 19.11
C GLU A 230 -24.33 -7.09 19.43
N LEU A 231 -23.37 -6.18 19.29
CA LEU A 231 -23.59 -4.74 19.51
C LEU A 231 -24.68 -4.19 18.56
N ASN A 232 -24.70 -4.60 17.30
CA ASN A 232 -25.74 -4.18 16.34
C ASN A 232 -27.14 -4.70 16.73
N GLN A 233 -27.23 -5.91 17.28
CA GLN A 233 -28.51 -6.42 17.81
C GLN A 233 -28.99 -5.60 19.00
N ILE A 234 -28.08 -5.26 19.93
CA ILE A 234 -28.37 -4.39 21.07
C ILE A 234 -28.85 -3.03 20.57
N LYS A 235 -28.12 -2.39 19.62
CA LYS A 235 -28.51 -1.11 19.01
C LYS A 235 -29.93 -1.16 18.43
N SER A 236 -30.22 -2.18 17.63
CA SER A 236 -31.52 -2.33 16.98
C SER A 236 -32.65 -2.42 18.00
N LYS A 237 -32.48 -3.21 19.06
CA LYS A 237 -33.45 -3.34 20.15
C LYS A 237 -33.69 -2.03 20.90
N PHE A 238 -32.60 -1.31 21.24
CA PHE A 238 -32.69 -0.04 21.97
C PHE A 238 -33.36 1.06 21.12
N ASN A 239 -33.00 1.16 19.84
CA ASN A 239 -33.60 2.15 18.93
C ASN A 239 -35.09 1.86 18.63
N GLU A 240 -35.50 0.60 18.70
CA GLU A 240 -36.90 0.22 18.58
C GLU A 240 -37.71 0.60 19.84
N VAL A 241 -37.19 0.26 21.01
CA VAL A 241 -37.85 0.56 22.32
C VAL A 241 -37.92 2.06 22.57
N ASN A 242 -36.86 2.80 22.29
CA ASN A 242 -36.78 4.25 22.57
C ASN A 242 -37.15 5.13 21.36
N ARG A 243 -37.89 4.57 20.40
CA ARG A 243 -38.24 5.27 19.16
C ARG A 243 -38.85 6.64 19.37
N GLY A 244 -38.22 7.69 18.83
CA GLY A 244 -38.66 9.08 18.90
C GLY A 244 -38.27 9.82 20.19
N LYS A 245 -37.59 9.14 21.13
CA LYS A 245 -37.04 9.74 22.35
C LYS A 245 -35.54 9.82 22.32
N VAL A 246 -34.85 8.69 22.00
CA VAL A 246 -33.40 8.57 22.02
C VAL A 246 -32.94 7.66 20.88
N THR A 247 -31.84 8.01 20.27
CA THR A 247 -31.18 7.20 19.25
C THR A 247 -29.78 6.80 19.70
N LEU A 248 -29.45 5.51 19.57
CA LEU A 248 -28.15 4.94 19.91
C LEU A 248 -27.38 4.59 18.63
N ASP A 249 -26.14 5.07 18.53
CA ASP A 249 -25.23 4.80 17.41
C ASP A 249 -23.84 4.41 17.91
N TYR A 250 -23.05 3.75 17.04
CA TYR A 250 -21.66 3.36 17.32
C TYR A 250 -20.70 3.93 16.28
N PHE A 251 -19.53 4.33 16.76
CA PHE A 251 -18.39 4.66 15.91
C PHE A 251 -17.10 4.03 16.46
N GLY A 252 -16.32 3.36 15.61
CA GLY A 252 -15.05 2.77 16.02
C GLY A 252 -14.37 1.98 14.92
N SER A 253 -13.06 1.78 15.06
CA SER A 253 -12.22 1.05 14.09
C SER A 253 -12.69 -0.38 13.85
N SER A 254 -13.17 -1.08 14.90
CA SER A 254 -13.69 -2.45 14.78
C SER A 254 -14.91 -2.54 13.86
N PHE A 255 -15.82 -1.55 13.92
CA PHE A 255 -17.00 -1.49 13.03
C PHE A 255 -16.60 -1.26 11.57
N ILE A 256 -15.65 -0.36 11.33
CA ILE A 256 -15.13 -0.08 9.99
C ILE A 256 -14.40 -1.31 9.45
N ALA A 257 -13.54 -1.96 10.24
CA ALA A 257 -12.79 -3.13 9.83
C ALA A 257 -13.69 -4.31 9.49
N VAL A 258 -14.69 -4.60 10.33
CA VAL A 258 -15.67 -5.70 10.10
C VAL A 258 -16.52 -5.40 8.86
N ALA A 259 -17.03 -4.16 8.71
CA ALA A 259 -17.80 -3.77 7.53
C ALA A 259 -16.99 -3.89 6.25
N ASN A 260 -15.72 -3.47 6.29
CA ASN A 260 -14.79 -3.53 5.18
C ASN A 260 -14.51 -4.99 4.77
N ALA A 261 -14.18 -5.85 5.74
CA ALA A 261 -13.95 -7.28 5.50
C ALA A 261 -15.19 -7.99 4.95
N LYS A 262 -16.38 -7.72 5.51
CA LYS A 262 -17.65 -8.28 5.05
C LYS A 262 -17.98 -7.81 3.61
N GLN A 263 -17.70 -6.54 3.30
CA GLN A 263 -17.89 -6.00 1.96
C GLN A 263 -16.89 -6.62 0.95
N ILE A 264 -15.61 -6.73 1.30
CA ILE A 264 -14.61 -7.40 0.45
C ILE A 264 -15.06 -8.82 0.14
N LYS A 265 -15.46 -9.60 1.15
CA LYS A 265 -15.92 -10.97 0.97
C LYS A 265 -17.15 -11.05 0.03
N THR A 266 -18.10 -10.17 0.21
CA THR A 266 -19.31 -10.10 -0.62
C THR A 266 -18.96 -9.71 -2.06
N ASP A 267 -18.12 -8.69 -2.25
CA ASP A 267 -17.69 -8.24 -3.57
C ASP A 267 -16.92 -9.33 -4.30
N ILE A 268 -16.01 -10.06 -3.62
CA ILE A 268 -15.27 -11.17 -4.20
C ILE A 268 -16.21 -12.25 -4.70
N LEU A 269 -17.12 -12.72 -3.84
CA LEU A 269 -18.04 -13.79 -4.21
C LEU A 269 -18.94 -13.37 -5.38
N THR A 270 -19.49 -12.16 -5.32
CA THR A 270 -20.38 -11.64 -6.37
C THR A 270 -19.63 -11.47 -7.69
N THR A 271 -18.42 -10.87 -7.63
CA THR A 271 -17.63 -10.62 -8.85
C THR A 271 -17.10 -11.91 -9.47
N ILE A 272 -16.67 -12.89 -8.66
CA ILE A 272 -16.27 -14.20 -9.17
C ILE A 272 -17.46 -14.91 -9.85
N LEU A 273 -18.63 -14.91 -9.23
CA LEU A 273 -19.82 -15.56 -9.81
C LEU A 273 -20.25 -14.88 -11.11
N VAL A 274 -20.29 -13.54 -11.14
CA VAL A 274 -20.66 -12.77 -12.34
C VAL A 274 -19.62 -12.97 -13.45
N SER A 275 -18.32 -12.86 -13.12
CA SER A 275 -17.26 -13.03 -14.13
C SER A 275 -17.23 -14.45 -14.68
N LEU A 276 -17.33 -15.47 -13.81
CA LEU A 276 -17.33 -16.88 -14.22
C LEU A 276 -18.55 -17.19 -15.10
N GLY A 277 -19.75 -16.72 -14.71
CA GLY A 277 -20.98 -16.91 -15.46
C GLY A 277 -20.93 -16.25 -16.84
N THR A 278 -20.50 -14.98 -16.90
CA THR A 278 -20.37 -14.24 -18.15
C THR A 278 -19.31 -14.85 -19.07
N LEU A 279 -18.19 -15.25 -18.49
CA LEU A 279 -17.08 -15.89 -19.21
C LEU A 279 -17.50 -17.25 -19.78
N MET A 280 -18.18 -18.08 -18.99
CA MET A 280 -18.74 -19.35 -19.48
C MET A 280 -19.71 -19.13 -20.65
N LEU A 281 -20.60 -18.14 -20.52
CA LEU A 281 -21.58 -17.82 -21.57
C LEU A 281 -20.89 -17.41 -22.86
N ILE A 282 -19.93 -16.51 -22.83
CA ILE A 282 -19.19 -16.05 -24.01
C ILE A 282 -18.40 -17.20 -24.66
N LEU A 283 -17.73 -18.05 -23.84
CA LEU A 283 -17.01 -19.20 -24.37
C LEU A 283 -17.96 -20.23 -25.01
N ILE A 284 -19.16 -20.48 -24.43
CA ILE A 284 -20.18 -21.33 -25.02
C ILE A 284 -20.65 -20.76 -26.37
N VAL A 285 -20.94 -19.46 -26.43
CA VAL A 285 -21.39 -18.79 -27.68
C VAL A 285 -20.28 -18.84 -28.73
N PHE A 286 -19.05 -18.61 -28.37
CA PHE A 286 -17.92 -18.61 -29.30
C PHE A 286 -17.60 -20.01 -29.85
N TYR A 287 -17.47 -21.00 -28.96
CA TYR A 287 -17.13 -22.37 -29.37
C TYR A 287 -18.33 -23.23 -29.72
N ARG A 288 -19.57 -22.77 -29.41
CA ARG A 288 -20.83 -23.51 -29.65
C ARG A 288 -20.82 -24.92 -29.05
N LYS A 289 -20.13 -25.13 -27.93
CA LYS A 289 -20.04 -26.40 -27.20
C LYS A 289 -20.01 -26.14 -25.71
N LEU A 290 -20.92 -26.74 -24.95
CA LEU A 290 -21.03 -26.56 -23.49
C LEU A 290 -19.83 -27.07 -22.69
N LEU A 291 -19.11 -28.07 -23.16
CA LEU A 291 -17.98 -28.67 -22.48
C LEU A 291 -16.66 -27.87 -22.58
N ILE A 292 -16.55 -26.98 -23.57
CA ILE A 292 -15.29 -26.27 -23.82
C ILE A 292 -14.90 -25.32 -22.68
N PRO A 293 -15.81 -24.53 -22.10
CA PRO A 293 -15.47 -23.74 -20.92
C PRO A 293 -14.88 -24.59 -19.79
N VAL A 294 -15.50 -25.72 -19.48
CA VAL A 294 -15.01 -26.64 -18.44
C VAL A 294 -13.58 -27.10 -18.74
N ILE A 295 -13.31 -27.51 -19.97
CA ILE A 295 -11.99 -27.93 -20.41
C ILE A 295 -10.95 -26.82 -20.23
N ILE A 296 -11.32 -25.58 -20.54
CA ILE A 296 -10.44 -24.40 -20.43
C ILE A 296 -10.09 -24.10 -18.96
N PHE A 297 -11.04 -24.32 -18.03
CA PHE A 297 -10.81 -24.05 -16.60
C PHE A 297 -9.96 -25.12 -15.90
N ILE A 298 -9.88 -26.34 -16.39
CA ILE A 298 -9.13 -27.42 -15.73
C ILE A 298 -7.68 -27.04 -15.45
N PRO A 299 -6.86 -26.56 -16.41
CA PRO A 299 -5.47 -26.15 -16.14
C PRO A 299 -5.35 -25.04 -15.11
N THR A 300 -6.30 -24.09 -15.10
CA THR A 300 -6.37 -23.00 -14.13
C THR A 300 -6.58 -23.53 -12.71
N ILE A 301 -7.47 -24.51 -12.52
CA ILE A 301 -7.69 -25.17 -11.23
C ILE A 301 -6.38 -25.80 -10.72
N PHE A 302 -5.64 -26.52 -11.57
CA PHE A 302 -4.33 -27.06 -11.22
C PHE A 302 -3.37 -25.96 -10.78
N GLY A 303 -3.35 -24.83 -11.50
CA GLY A 303 -2.50 -23.69 -11.18
C GLY A 303 -2.83 -23.07 -9.82
N VAL A 304 -4.10 -22.76 -9.57
CA VAL A 304 -4.57 -22.14 -8.32
C VAL A 304 -4.36 -23.04 -7.11
N VAL A 305 -4.77 -24.33 -7.21
CA VAL A 305 -4.62 -25.29 -6.12
C VAL A 305 -3.13 -25.47 -5.75
N THR A 306 -2.27 -25.58 -6.76
CA THR A 306 -0.82 -25.69 -6.53
C THR A 306 -0.25 -24.43 -5.89
N ALA A 307 -0.67 -23.24 -6.34
CA ALA A 307 -0.19 -21.97 -5.81
C ALA A 307 -0.58 -21.80 -4.33
N ILE A 308 -1.83 -22.12 -3.97
CA ILE A 308 -2.30 -22.06 -2.57
C ILE A 308 -1.56 -23.08 -1.70
N ALA A 309 -1.35 -24.30 -2.18
CA ALA A 309 -0.61 -25.32 -1.45
C ALA A 309 0.86 -24.90 -1.23
N CYS A 310 1.52 -24.34 -2.24
CA CYS A 310 2.89 -23.82 -2.09
C CYS A 310 2.94 -22.66 -1.09
N LEU A 311 1.97 -21.75 -1.11
CA LEU A 311 1.87 -20.68 -0.11
C LEU A 311 1.70 -21.21 1.31
N TYR A 312 0.91 -22.28 1.50
CA TYR A 312 0.79 -22.93 2.79
C TYR A 312 2.16 -23.38 3.33
N PHE A 313 3.02 -23.97 2.49
CA PHE A 313 4.36 -24.38 2.92
C PHE A 313 5.32 -23.20 3.15
N ILE A 314 5.17 -22.09 2.42
CA ILE A 314 6.09 -20.94 2.50
C ILE A 314 5.68 -19.97 3.62
N ARG A 315 4.37 -19.72 3.79
CA ARG A 315 3.81 -18.68 4.66
C ARG A 315 2.84 -19.17 5.71
N GLY A 316 2.11 -20.27 5.47
CA GLY A 316 1.01 -20.77 6.33
C GLY A 316 -0.28 -19.95 6.26
N THR A 317 -0.20 -18.70 5.84
CA THR A 317 -1.33 -17.76 5.75
C THR A 317 -1.32 -17.01 4.42
N ILE A 318 -2.48 -16.52 4.00
CA ILE A 318 -2.64 -15.65 2.83
C ILE A 318 -3.56 -14.48 3.16
N SER A 319 -3.23 -13.27 2.71
CA SER A 319 -4.10 -12.11 2.84
C SER A 319 -5.36 -12.25 1.97
N ALA A 320 -6.54 -11.97 2.53
CA ALA A 320 -7.82 -11.97 1.81
C ALA A 320 -7.81 -11.01 0.61
N ILE A 321 -7.11 -9.87 0.73
CA ILE A 321 -6.95 -8.91 -0.36
C ILE A 321 -6.10 -9.50 -1.48
N SER A 322 -5.01 -10.22 -1.15
CA SER A 322 -4.17 -10.90 -2.15
C SER A 322 -4.98 -11.92 -2.95
N LEU A 323 -5.87 -12.64 -2.28
CA LEU A 323 -6.78 -13.58 -2.96
C LEU A 323 -7.83 -12.86 -3.82
N SER A 324 -8.31 -11.69 -3.37
CA SER A 324 -9.26 -10.87 -4.15
C SER A 324 -8.67 -10.41 -5.47
N VAL A 325 -7.44 -9.89 -5.42
CA VAL A 325 -6.67 -9.54 -6.62
C VAL A 325 -6.35 -10.79 -7.43
N GLY A 326 -6.15 -11.93 -6.74
CA GLY A 326 -5.98 -13.25 -7.34
C GLY A 326 -7.17 -13.70 -8.20
N ALA A 327 -8.39 -13.22 -7.93
CA ALA A 327 -9.55 -13.49 -8.81
C ALA A 327 -9.38 -12.88 -10.21
N VAL A 328 -8.69 -11.76 -10.32
CA VAL A 328 -8.30 -11.15 -11.61
C VAL A 328 -7.37 -12.08 -12.40
N LEU A 329 -6.51 -12.84 -11.68
CA LEU A 329 -5.59 -13.79 -12.32
C LEU A 329 -6.30 -14.98 -12.97
N LEU A 330 -7.57 -15.25 -12.63
CA LEU A 330 -8.35 -16.25 -13.36
C LEU A 330 -8.43 -15.91 -14.85
N GLY A 331 -8.63 -14.63 -15.20
CA GLY A 331 -8.61 -14.19 -16.59
C GLY A 331 -7.27 -14.52 -17.28
N VAL A 332 -6.17 -14.19 -16.63
CA VAL A 332 -4.80 -14.40 -17.17
C VAL A 332 -4.45 -15.88 -17.33
N THR A 333 -4.80 -16.72 -16.36
CA THR A 333 -4.46 -18.15 -16.39
C THR A 333 -5.25 -18.94 -17.42
N ILE A 334 -6.46 -18.49 -17.74
CA ILE A 334 -7.31 -19.06 -18.79
C ILE A 334 -6.75 -18.79 -20.18
N ASP A 335 -6.07 -17.67 -20.37
CA ASP A 335 -5.54 -17.25 -21.67
C ASP A 335 -4.63 -18.29 -22.29
N TYR A 336 -3.84 -19.00 -21.50
CA TYR A 336 -2.96 -20.07 -22.01
C TYR A 336 -3.75 -21.22 -22.64
N SER A 337 -4.87 -21.60 -22.01
CA SER A 337 -5.79 -22.61 -22.55
C SER A 337 -6.45 -22.14 -23.85
N LEU A 338 -6.83 -20.85 -23.91
CA LEU A 338 -7.47 -20.25 -25.09
C LEU A 338 -6.54 -20.17 -26.29
N HIS A 339 -5.27 -19.80 -26.08
CA HIS A 339 -4.28 -19.78 -27.14
C HIS A 339 -4.09 -21.17 -27.75
N ILE A 340 -3.91 -22.21 -26.93
CA ILE A 340 -3.76 -23.59 -27.41
C ILE A 340 -5.03 -24.05 -28.15
N LEU A 341 -6.19 -23.84 -27.57
CA LEU A 341 -7.46 -24.27 -28.11
C LEU A 341 -7.76 -23.61 -29.47
N THR A 342 -7.51 -22.30 -29.59
CA THR A 342 -7.74 -21.54 -30.82
C THR A 342 -6.85 -22.02 -31.95
N HIS A 343 -5.57 -22.25 -31.67
CA HIS A 343 -4.66 -22.79 -32.67
C HIS A 343 -4.99 -24.23 -33.03
N TYR A 344 -5.39 -25.07 -32.06
CA TYR A 344 -5.75 -26.45 -32.31
C TYR A 344 -7.09 -26.57 -33.05
N LYS A 345 -8.02 -25.60 -32.86
CA LYS A 345 -9.26 -25.48 -33.67
C LYS A 345 -8.95 -25.23 -35.15
N ASN A 346 -7.94 -24.39 -35.42
CA ASN A 346 -7.62 -23.95 -36.79
C ASN A 346 -6.61 -24.85 -37.52
N ASN A 347 -5.85 -25.68 -36.77
CA ASN A 347 -4.86 -26.60 -37.33
C ASN A 347 -4.97 -27.97 -36.66
N ASN A 348 -5.33 -28.98 -37.43
CA ASN A 348 -5.54 -30.35 -36.94
C ASN A 348 -4.21 -31.12 -36.70
N ASP A 349 -3.06 -30.63 -37.19
CA ASP A 349 -1.77 -31.25 -36.93
C ASP A 349 -1.20 -30.83 -35.60
N LEU A 350 -1.27 -31.75 -34.63
CA LEU A 350 -0.78 -31.58 -33.29
C LEU A 350 0.70 -31.18 -33.22
N LYS A 351 1.55 -31.77 -34.10
CA LYS A 351 2.99 -31.47 -34.12
C LYS A 351 3.25 -30.01 -34.50
N THR A 352 2.50 -29.51 -35.48
CA THR A 352 2.56 -28.12 -35.92
C THR A 352 2.05 -27.18 -34.81
N VAL A 353 0.95 -27.53 -34.15
CA VAL A 353 0.42 -26.73 -33.03
C VAL A 353 1.46 -26.60 -31.89
N TYR A 354 2.06 -27.70 -31.44
CA TYR A 354 3.12 -27.64 -30.43
C TYR A 354 4.34 -26.85 -30.89
N LYS A 355 4.74 -26.93 -32.15
CA LYS A 355 5.87 -26.18 -32.70
C LYS A 355 5.60 -24.68 -32.68
N ASP A 356 4.37 -24.26 -32.96
CA ASP A 356 3.99 -22.87 -33.09
C ASP A 356 3.72 -22.19 -31.75
N ILE A 357 3.09 -22.92 -30.79
CA ILE A 357 2.57 -22.32 -29.56
C ILE A 357 3.50 -22.49 -28.36
N THR A 358 4.25 -23.62 -28.28
CA THR A 358 5.02 -23.91 -27.06
C THR A 358 5.96 -22.77 -26.69
N MET A 359 6.67 -22.20 -27.67
CA MET A 359 7.67 -21.17 -27.38
C MET A 359 7.02 -19.85 -26.96
N PRO A 360 6.04 -19.29 -27.68
CA PRO A 360 5.34 -18.07 -27.25
C PRO A 360 4.68 -18.23 -25.88
N LEU A 361 4.06 -19.38 -25.61
CA LEU A 361 3.33 -19.61 -24.37
C LEU A 361 4.25 -19.76 -23.15
N VAL A 362 5.36 -20.49 -23.28
CA VAL A 362 6.36 -20.59 -22.20
C VAL A 362 7.02 -19.23 -21.97
N MET A 363 7.29 -18.47 -23.02
CA MET A 363 7.87 -17.14 -22.92
C MET A 363 6.91 -16.18 -22.19
N SER A 364 5.63 -16.14 -22.60
CA SER A 364 4.58 -15.35 -21.96
C SER A 364 4.40 -15.71 -20.48
N SER A 365 4.23 -17.00 -20.17
CA SER A 365 4.07 -17.44 -18.78
C SER A 365 5.30 -17.13 -17.90
N THR A 366 6.50 -17.21 -18.45
CA THR A 366 7.74 -16.90 -17.72
C THR A 366 7.88 -15.40 -17.48
N THR A 367 7.59 -14.55 -18.50
CA THR A 367 7.64 -13.08 -18.35
C THR A 367 6.63 -12.59 -17.33
N THR A 368 5.41 -13.09 -17.38
CA THR A 368 4.35 -12.75 -16.45
C THR A 368 4.66 -13.23 -15.02
N ALA A 369 5.16 -14.46 -14.86
CA ALA A 369 5.56 -14.98 -13.56
C ALA A 369 6.69 -14.17 -12.91
N VAL A 370 7.71 -13.79 -13.68
CA VAL A 370 8.83 -13.00 -13.16
C VAL A 370 8.39 -11.57 -12.85
N ALA A 371 7.49 -10.97 -13.64
CA ALA A 371 6.90 -9.67 -13.32
C ALA A 371 6.18 -9.72 -11.96
N PHE A 372 5.42 -10.79 -11.67
CA PHE A 372 4.80 -10.98 -10.36
C PHE A 372 5.81 -11.27 -9.24
N LEU A 373 6.88 -12.02 -9.50
CA LEU A 373 7.92 -12.26 -8.51
C LEU A 373 8.67 -10.98 -8.12
N CYS A 374 8.69 -9.95 -8.95
CA CYS A 374 9.24 -8.65 -8.59
C CYS A 374 8.48 -8.02 -7.39
N LEU A 375 7.23 -8.40 -7.11
CA LEU A 375 6.50 -7.99 -5.90
C LEU A 375 7.19 -8.44 -4.60
N LEU A 376 8.09 -9.42 -4.64
CA LEU A 376 8.88 -9.83 -3.46
C LEU A 376 9.84 -8.75 -2.97
N PHE A 377 10.19 -7.80 -3.82
CA PHE A 377 11.07 -6.67 -3.47
C PHE A 377 10.33 -5.51 -2.79
N VAL A 378 9.00 -5.53 -2.77
CA VAL A 378 8.18 -4.53 -2.07
C VAL A 378 8.04 -4.93 -0.60
N ASN A 379 8.10 -3.96 0.30
CA ASN A 379 8.02 -4.21 1.75
C ASN A 379 6.58 -4.42 2.26
N SER A 380 5.74 -5.11 1.50
CA SER A 380 4.37 -5.45 1.89
C SER A 380 4.17 -6.96 1.86
N GLU A 381 3.73 -7.56 2.98
CA GLU A 381 3.51 -8.99 3.06
C GLU A 381 2.39 -9.46 2.13
N ALA A 382 1.29 -8.70 2.06
CA ALA A 382 0.18 -9.01 1.17
C ALA A 382 0.62 -9.03 -0.31
N LEU A 383 1.52 -8.11 -0.72
CA LEU A 383 2.02 -8.07 -2.09
C LEU A 383 3.00 -9.21 -2.39
N LYS A 384 3.81 -9.61 -1.41
CA LYS A 384 4.68 -10.79 -1.53
C LYS A 384 3.87 -12.07 -1.70
N ASP A 385 2.79 -12.23 -0.92
CA ASP A 385 1.88 -13.37 -1.04
C ASP A 385 1.22 -13.41 -2.43
N LEU A 386 0.74 -12.26 -2.92
CA LEU A 386 0.19 -12.14 -4.27
C LEU A 386 1.21 -12.50 -5.34
N GLY A 387 2.45 -12.03 -5.21
CA GLY A 387 3.54 -12.29 -6.16
C GLY A 387 3.83 -13.78 -6.29
N ILE A 388 3.96 -14.48 -5.16
CA ILE A 388 4.19 -15.93 -5.13
C ILE A 388 2.98 -16.67 -5.71
N PHE A 389 1.77 -16.33 -5.26
CA PHE A 389 0.53 -16.96 -5.73
C PHE A 389 0.36 -16.82 -7.24
N ALA A 390 0.53 -15.61 -7.77
CA ALA A 390 0.37 -15.32 -9.19
C ALA A 390 1.43 -16.03 -10.04
N ALA A 391 2.70 -15.96 -9.64
CA ALA A 391 3.80 -16.57 -10.40
C ALA A 391 3.63 -18.09 -10.52
N ILE A 392 3.33 -18.77 -9.41
CA ILE A 392 3.13 -20.23 -9.41
C ILE A 392 1.87 -20.59 -10.21
N SER A 393 0.76 -19.87 -9.99
CA SER A 393 -0.51 -20.12 -10.69
C SER A 393 -0.34 -20.02 -12.21
N VAL A 394 0.34 -18.97 -12.69
CA VAL A 394 0.57 -18.71 -14.12
C VAL A 394 1.42 -19.81 -14.75
N VAL A 395 2.57 -20.14 -14.15
CA VAL A 395 3.50 -21.15 -14.71
C VAL A 395 2.86 -22.54 -14.75
N VAL A 396 2.21 -22.93 -13.64
CA VAL A 396 1.56 -24.24 -13.53
C VAL A 396 0.36 -24.33 -14.48
N SER A 397 -0.47 -23.26 -14.57
CA SER A 397 -1.58 -23.25 -15.53
C SER A 397 -1.12 -23.35 -16.97
N ALA A 398 -0.06 -22.64 -17.36
CA ALA A 398 0.53 -22.72 -18.69
C ALA A 398 1.07 -24.14 -19.01
N PHE A 399 1.77 -24.76 -18.03
CA PHE A 399 2.26 -26.13 -18.16
C PHE A 399 1.13 -27.13 -18.34
N PHE A 400 0.10 -27.09 -17.48
CA PHE A 400 -1.03 -28.00 -17.59
C PHE A 400 -1.91 -27.70 -18.81
N SER A 401 -1.97 -26.45 -19.28
CA SER A 401 -2.64 -26.12 -20.56
C SER A 401 -2.00 -26.84 -21.73
N LEU A 402 -0.65 -26.81 -21.84
CA LEU A 402 0.10 -27.53 -22.87
C LEU A 402 -0.08 -29.06 -22.75
N LEU A 403 -0.27 -29.56 -21.54
CA LEU A 403 -0.40 -30.98 -21.29
C LEU A 403 -1.84 -31.48 -21.54
N LEU A 404 -2.85 -30.81 -20.97
CA LEU A 404 -4.21 -31.33 -20.88
C LEU A 404 -5.10 -30.95 -22.07
N ILE A 405 -5.01 -29.70 -22.57
CA ILE A 405 -5.91 -29.21 -23.61
C ILE A 405 -5.88 -30.09 -24.87
N PRO A 406 -4.73 -30.53 -25.42
CA PRO A 406 -4.67 -31.40 -26.60
C PRO A 406 -5.25 -32.81 -26.38
N HIS A 407 -5.38 -33.27 -25.12
CA HIS A 407 -6.02 -34.56 -24.80
C HIS A 407 -7.52 -34.43 -24.60
N LEU A 408 -7.97 -33.31 -24.01
CA LEU A 408 -9.38 -33.07 -23.68
C LEU A 408 -10.19 -32.57 -24.88
N TYR A 409 -9.57 -31.83 -25.79
CA TYR A 409 -10.20 -31.32 -27.00
C TYR A 409 -9.66 -32.01 -28.24
N LYS A 410 -10.55 -32.52 -29.08
CA LYS A 410 -10.24 -33.04 -30.41
C LYS A 410 -11.02 -32.25 -31.46
N PRO A 411 -10.36 -31.61 -32.45
CA PRO A 411 -11.05 -30.98 -33.56
C PRO A 411 -11.79 -32.04 -34.38
N LYS A 412 -12.95 -31.69 -34.90
CA LYS A 412 -13.67 -32.59 -35.85
C LYS A 412 -12.90 -32.59 -37.21
N ASN A 413 -12.53 -33.76 -37.65
CA ASN A 413 -11.93 -33.95 -38.99
C ASN A 413 -12.91 -33.48 -40.06
N ASN A 414 -12.43 -32.69 -41.02
CA ASN A 414 -13.07 -32.29 -42.27
C ASN A 414 -14.27 -31.34 -42.24
N THR A 415 -14.54 -30.59 -41.22
CA THR A 415 -15.46 -29.46 -41.31
C THR A 415 -14.65 -28.14 -41.32
N ILE A 416 -14.81 -27.34 -42.39
CA ILE A 416 -14.35 -25.95 -42.41
C ILE A 416 -14.99 -25.25 -41.23
N PRO A 417 -14.18 -24.68 -40.27
CA PRO A 417 -14.75 -24.04 -39.10
C PRO A 417 -15.65 -22.88 -39.55
N LYS A 418 -16.94 -22.91 -39.15
CA LYS A 418 -17.80 -21.75 -39.41
C LYS A 418 -17.22 -20.51 -38.72
N GLU A 419 -16.91 -19.49 -39.50
CA GLU A 419 -16.42 -18.24 -39.01
C GLU A 419 -17.43 -17.60 -38.04
N ASN A 420 -16.96 -17.22 -36.88
CA ASN A 420 -17.68 -16.45 -35.88
C ASN A 420 -17.44 -14.95 -36.06
N VAL A 421 -18.19 -14.11 -35.39
CA VAL A 421 -18.03 -12.66 -35.38
C VAL A 421 -16.59 -12.26 -34.96
N LEU A 422 -16.02 -12.96 -33.99
CA LEU A 422 -14.65 -12.71 -33.53
C LEU A 422 -13.61 -13.13 -34.57
N ASP A 423 -13.85 -14.20 -35.31
CA ASP A 423 -12.96 -14.61 -36.39
C ASP A 423 -12.97 -13.57 -37.54
N LYS A 424 -14.13 -12.98 -37.88
CA LYS A 424 -14.23 -11.85 -38.81
C LYS A 424 -13.54 -10.59 -38.29
N LEU A 425 -13.68 -10.28 -37.02
CA LEU A 425 -13.00 -9.17 -36.40
C LEU A 425 -11.48 -9.37 -36.43
N ALA A 426 -10.98 -10.56 -36.15
CA ALA A 426 -9.56 -10.90 -36.19
C ALA A 426 -8.98 -10.86 -37.62
N ALA A 427 -9.77 -11.16 -38.63
CA ALA A 427 -9.39 -11.05 -40.04
C ALA A 427 -9.29 -9.59 -40.53
N PHE A 428 -9.90 -8.63 -39.81
CA PHE A 428 -9.83 -7.21 -40.14
C PHE A 428 -8.40 -6.68 -40.00
N SER A 429 -7.94 -5.94 -41.03
CA SER A 429 -6.58 -5.36 -41.04
C SER A 429 -6.58 -4.01 -40.33
N PHE A 430 -6.50 -4.01 -39.01
CA PHE A 430 -6.50 -2.81 -38.16
C PHE A 430 -5.40 -1.83 -38.58
N GLU A 431 -4.22 -2.35 -38.88
CA GLU A 431 -3.03 -1.58 -39.29
C GLU A 431 -3.14 -0.90 -40.65
N ASN A 432 -4.16 -1.17 -41.42
CA ASN A 432 -4.40 -0.52 -42.75
C ASN A 432 -5.51 0.55 -42.68
N ASN A 433 -6.25 0.61 -41.56
CA ASN A 433 -7.34 1.58 -41.37
C ASN A 433 -6.78 2.94 -40.95
N LYS A 434 -6.80 3.92 -41.85
CA LYS A 434 -6.25 5.27 -41.63
C LYS A 434 -6.88 5.99 -40.46
N ILE A 435 -8.20 5.79 -40.20
CA ILE A 435 -8.91 6.43 -39.09
C ILE A 435 -8.40 5.88 -37.76
N LEU A 436 -8.31 4.56 -37.62
CA LEU A 436 -7.80 3.92 -36.41
C LEU A 436 -6.35 4.29 -36.13
N ILE A 437 -5.50 4.33 -37.17
CA ILE A 437 -4.11 4.79 -37.06
C ILE A 437 -4.07 6.23 -36.57
N GLY A 438 -4.90 7.11 -37.16
CA GLY A 438 -4.98 8.52 -36.76
C GLY A 438 -5.39 8.69 -35.31
N ILE A 439 -6.48 8.03 -34.86
CA ILE A 439 -6.95 8.06 -33.47
C ILE A 439 -5.85 7.55 -32.53
N THR A 440 -5.28 6.39 -32.84
CA THR A 440 -4.22 5.80 -32.00
C THR A 440 -3.00 6.70 -31.86
N THR A 441 -2.59 7.33 -32.97
CA THR A 441 -1.45 8.25 -32.98
C THR A 441 -1.75 9.50 -32.13
N VAL A 442 -2.94 10.06 -32.24
CA VAL A 442 -3.38 11.20 -31.41
C VAL A 442 -3.39 10.83 -29.93
N VAL A 443 -3.95 9.67 -29.58
CA VAL A 443 -3.97 9.17 -28.20
C VAL A 443 -2.55 9.00 -27.66
N ILE A 444 -1.64 8.41 -28.43
CA ILE A 444 -0.23 8.24 -28.03
C ILE A 444 0.43 9.61 -27.81
N ILE A 445 0.23 10.58 -28.72
CA ILE A 445 0.82 11.92 -28.61
C ILE A 445 0.30 12.64 -27.36
N ILE A 446 -1.02 12.67 -27.14
CA ILE A 446 -1.62 13.30 -25.97
C ILE A 446 -1.08 12.64 -24.69
N SER A 447 -1.06 11.30 -24.67
CA SER A 447 -0.58 10.54 -23.52
C SER A 447 0.89 10.81 -23.22
N PHE A 448 1.71 11.06 -24.23
CA PHE A 448 3.12 11.40 -24.05
C PHE A 448 3.33 12.73 -23.30
N PHE A 449 2.40 13.69 -23.43
CA PHE A 449 2.45 14.96 -22.70
C PHE A 449 1.77 14.90 -21.33
N THR A 450 0.97 13.87 -21.06
CA THR A 450 0.13 13.79 -19.86
C THR A 450 0.53 12.69 -18.89
N PHE A 451 1.28 11.65 -19.32
CA PHE A 451 1.61 10.48 -18.47
C PHE A 451 2.31 10.84 -17.15
N GLY A 452 3.15 11.89 -17.14
CA GLY A 452 3.86 12.35 -15.95
C GLY A 452 3.00 13.19 -14.98
N LYS A 453 1.74 13.49 -15.34
CA LYS A 453 0.84 14.31 -14.53
C LYS A 453 -0.14 13.49 -13.68
N VAL A 454 -0.08 12.16 -13.76
CA VAL A 454 -0.91 11.29 -12.93
C VAL A 454 -0.51 11.46 -11.46
N THR A 455 -1.50 11.76 -10.63
CA THR A 455 -1.33 11.94 -9.18
C THR A 455 -1.50 10.62 -8.44
N PHE A 456 -0.84 10.50 -7.28
CA PHE A 456 -0.99 9.37 -6.39
C PHE A 456 -1.89 9.78 -5.22
N ASN A 457 -2.92 8.99 -4.94
CA ASN A 457 -3.80 9.24 -3.80
C ASN A 457 -3.11 8.79 -2.50
N ASN A 458 -2.81 9.75 -1.66
CA ASN A 458 -2.15 9.56 -0.37
C ASN A 458 -3.13 9.35 0.79
N ASN A 459 -4.43 9.21 0.54
CA ASN A 459 -5.44 9.05 1.58
C ASN A 459 -5.86 7.58 1.73
N LEU A 460 -5.30 6.88 2.72
CA LEU A 460 -5.66 5.49 3.02
C LEU A 460 -7.13 5.33 3.45
N SER A 461 -7.73 6.36 4.04
CA SER A 461 -9.11 6.29 4.50
C SER A 461 -10.10 6.16 3.34
N GLU A 462 -9.80 6.76 2.18
CA GLU A 462 -10.62 6.65 0.96
C GLU A 462 -10.56 5.26 0.31
N LEU A 463 -9.59 4.44 0.72
CA LEU A 463 -9.44 3.08 0.21
C LEU A 463 -10.27 2.05 1.01
N ASN A 464 -10.81 2.45 2.18
CA ASN A 464 -11.67 1.61 2.99
C ASN A 464 -13.14 1.77 2.57
N PHE A 465 -13.88 0.68 2.67
CA PHE A 465 -15.32 0.74 2.56
C PHE A 465 -15.91 1.15 3.92
N ILE A 466 -16.55 2.31 3.97
CA ILE A 466 -17.25 2.80 5.16
C ILE A 466 -18.76 2.86 4.79
N PRO A 467 -19.62 2.09 5.47
CA PRO A 467 -21.07 2.17 5.26
C PRO A 467 -21.59 3.60 5.52
N ASP A 468 -22.59 4.02 4.76
CA ASP A 468 -23.17 5.37 4.86
C ASP A 468 -23.68 5.70 6.29
N GLU A 469 -24.10 4.67 7.01
CA GLU A 469 -24.55 4.80 8.39
C GLU A 469 -23.41 5.22 9.33
N ILE A 470 -22.26 4.50 9.24
CA ILE A 470 -21.07 4.81 10.04
C ILE A 470 -20.51 6.17 9.65
N LYS A 471 -20.52 6.51 8.36
CA LYS A 471 -20.06 7.81 7.87
C LYS A 471 -20.91 8.96 8.40
N LYS A 472 -22.23 8.81 8.41
CA LYS A 472 -23.13 9.80 9.01
C LYS A 472 -22.91 9.96 10.51
N THR A 473 -22.64 8.85 11.21
CA THR A 473 -22.32 8.87 12.65
C THR A 473 -20.98 9.56 12.90
N GLU A 474 -19.98 9.34 12.06
CA GLU A 474 -18.70 10.04 12.10
C GLU A 474 -18.86 11.56 11.90
N GLU A 475 -19.61 11.97 10.87
CA GLU A 475 -19.89 13.38 10.60
C GLU A 475 -20.65 14.07 11.74
N LYS A 476 -21.58 13.36 12.38
CA LYS A 476 -22.29 13.86 13.57
C LYS A 476 -21.34 14.05 14.74
N LEU A 477 -20.51 13.04 15.02
CA LEU A 477 -19.52 13.07 16.09
C LEU A 477 -18.53 14.22 15.88
N GLU A 478 -18.06 14.39 14.66
CA GLU A 478 -17.10 15.45 14.30
C GLU A 478 -17.68 16.85 14.48
N LYS A 479 -18.93 17.08 14.04
CA LYS A 479 -19.60 18.37 14.20
C LYS A 479 -19.85 18.74 15.66
N ARG A 480 -20.11 17.74 16.54
CA ARG A 480 -20.46 17.98 17.95
C ARG A 480 -19.28 17.98 18.90
N THR A 481 -18.23 17.22 18.58
CA THR A 481 -17.16 16.96 19.57
C THR A 481 -15.77 17.41 19.10
N ASN A 482 -15.61 17.72 17.80
CA ASN A 482 -14.28 17.98 17.22
C ASN A 482 -13.22 16.93 17.63
N LEU A 483 -13.62 15.71 18.01
CA LEU A 483 -12.75 14.68 18.59
C LEU A 483 -11.89 13.94 17.54
N THR A 484 -12.33 13.92 16.27
CA THR A 484 -11.79 12.97 15.30
C THR A 484 -10.72 13.53 14.37
N SER A 485 -10.77 14.81 13.97
CA SER A 485 -10.00 15.28 12.80
C SER A 485 -8.71 16.05 13.07
N LYS A 486 -8.46 16.53 14.30
CA LYS A 486 -7.36 17.49 14.56
C LYS A 486 -6.40 17.11 15.69
N SER A 487 -6.39 15.84 16.08
CA SER A 487 -5.58 15.36 17.20
C SER A 487 -4.25 14.76 16.72
N ILE A 488 -3.15 15.23 17.30
CA ILE A 488 -1.81 14.69 17.15
C ILE A 488 -1.48 13.90 18.43
N TYR A 489 -1.10 12.63 18.26
CA TYR A 489 -0.66 11.79 19.36
C TYR A 489 0.83 12.03 19.62
N LEU A 490 1.20 12.18 20.89
CA LEU A 490 2.56 12.40 21.34
C LEU A 490 2.92 11.26 22.28
N ALA A 491 3.91 10.48 21.92
CA ALA A 491 4.35 9.34 22.70
C ALA A 491 5.71 9.60 23.33
N ALA A 492 5.74 9.80 24.65
CA ALA A 492 6.96 9.82 25.45
C ALA A 492 7.36 8.39 25.80
N TYR A 493 8.60 7.97 25.53
CA TYR A 493 9.04 6.59 25.71
C TYR A 493 10.33 6.46 26.51
N GLY A 494 10.56 5.27 27.08
CA GLY A 494 11.75 4.97 27.86
C GLY A 494 11.96 3.46 28.04
N LYS A 495 13.13 3.10 28.58
CA LYS A 495 13.49 1.71 28.95
C LYS A 495 12.93 1.31 30.32
N SER A 496 12.44 2.28 31.08
CA SER A 496 11.74 2.07 32.35
C SER A 496 10.52 2.98 32.41
N ILE A 497 9.56 2.65 33.30
CA ILE A 497 8.37 3.47 33.50
C ILE A 497 8.76 4.88 34.01
N GLU A 498 9.74 4.96 34.89
CA GLU A 498 10.22 6.23 35.44
C GLU A 498 10.84 7.15 34.37
N GLU A 499 11.63 6.56 33.43
CA GLU A 499 12.17 7.30 32.28
C GLU A 499 11.07 7.83 31.38
N ALA A 500 10.06 7.01 31.09
CA ALA A 500 8.90 7.42 30.29
C ALA A 500 8.10 8.53 30.98
N ILE A 501 7.89 8.45 32.32
CA ILE A 501 7.24 9.49 33.11
C ILE A 501 8.05 10.80 33.08
N GLN A 502 9.37 10.73 33.25
CA GLN A 502 10.23 11.91 33.18
C GLN A 502 10.15 12.61 31.82
N ASN A 503 10.19 11.82 30.72
CA ASN A 503 10.06 12.37 29.37
C ASN A 503 8.65 12.95 29.12
N ASN A 504 7.60 12.30 29.66
CA ASN A 504 6.23 12.81 29.57
C ASN A 504 6.02 14.08 30.42
N SER A 505 6.67 14.22 31.55
CA SER A 505 6.62 15.47 32.35
C SER A 505 7.23 16.65 31.57
N LYS A 506 8.38 16.45 30.92
CA LYS A 506 8.98 17.48 30.03
C LYS A 506 8.08 17.84 28.86
N LEU A 507 7.43 16.84 28.28
CA LEU A 507 6.42 17.04 27.22
C LEU A 507 5.23 17.86 27.73
N PHE A 508 4.71 17.52 28.91
CA PHE A 508 3.60 18.24 29.54
C PHE A 508 3.91 19.73 29.76
N ASP A 509 5.10 20.06 30.28
CA ASP A 509 5.53 21.43 30.47
C ASP A 509 5.60 22.19 29.14
N LYS A 510 6.11 21.55 28.08
CA LYS A 510 6.13 22.12 26.73
C LYS A 510 4.72 22.37 26.20
N LEU A 511 3.81 21.37 26.31
CA LEU A 511 2.41 21.53 25.87
C LEU A 511 1.68 22.62 26.63
N SER A 512 1.94 22.75 27.94
CA SER A 512 1.36 23.81 28.78
C SER A 512 1.81 25.20 28.31
N THR A 513 3.10 25.35 27.98
CA THR A 513 3.65 26.59 27.42
C THR A 513 3.04 26.91 26.05
N GLU A 514 3.01 25.95 25.14
CA GLU A 514 2.45 26.15 23.80
C GLU A 514 0.94 26.45 23.80
N LYS A 515 0.19 25.91 24.80
CA LYS A 515 -1.21 26.27 25.03
C LYS A 515 -1.33 27.72 25.52
N SER A 516 -0.50 28.14 26.45
CA SER A 516 -0.52 29.54 26.95
C SER A 516 -0.16 30.56 25.85
N GLU A 517 0.63 30.16 24.87
CA GLU A 517 1.02 30.95 23.69
C GLU A 517 0.00 30.85 22.53
N ASN A 518 -1.12 30.14 22.70
CA ASN A 518 -2.13 29.88 21.67
C ASN A 518 -1.61 29.16 20.41
N LYS A 519 -0.52 28.41 20.54
CA LYS A 519 0.05 27.59 19.44
C LYS A 519 -0.71 26.28 19.27
N ILE A 520 -1.29 25.76 20.35
CA ILE A 520 -2.18 24.61 20.34
C ILE A 520 -3.54 25.00 20.94
N ILE A 521 -4.59 24.34 20.49
CA ILE A 521 -5.96 24.62 20.95
C ILE A 521 -6.19 24.04 22.34
N ASN A 522 -5.87 22.75 22.51
CA ASN A 522 -5.97 22.04 23.78
C ASN A 522 -5.05 20.79 23.76
N PHE A 523 -4.85 20.18 24.91
CA PHE A 523 -4.12 18.91 25.04
C PHE A 523 -4.62 18.08 26.23
N SER A 524 -4.41 16.78 26.17
CA SER A 524 -4.64 15.83 27.25
C SER A 524 -3.36 15.04 27.51
N SER A 525 -2.94 15.01 28.77
CA SER A 525 -1.74 14.30 29.20
C SER A 525 -1.81 13.94 30.67
N ILE A 526 -1.32 12.78 31.03
CA ILE A 526 -1.17 12.39 32.45
C ILE A 526 0.01 13.08 33.13
N GLY A 527 0.83 13.83 32.41
CA GLY A 527 2.06 14.48 32.92
C GLY A 527 1.84 15.53 34.01
N GLY A 528 0.59 16.08 34.10
CA GLY A 528 0.21 16.98 35.18
C GLY A 528 -0.20 16.27 36.49
N ILE A 529 -0.42 14.95 36.43
CA ILE A 529 -0.94 14.13 37.54
C ILE A 529 0.07 13.08 37.97
N VAL A 530 0.59 12.31 37.02
CA VAL A 530 1.62 11.28 37.26
C VAL A 530 2.99 11.91 37.07
N LEU A 531 3.63 12.20 38.20
CA LEU A 531 4.87 12.97 38.22
C LEU A 531 6.08 12.06 38.38
N SER A 532 7.20 12.45 37.76
CA SER A 532 8.52 11.83 38.02
C SER A 532 8.95 12.09 39.45
N LYS A 533 9.80 11.22 39.99
CA LYS A 533 10.34 11.38 41.34
C LYS A 533 11.03 12.73 41.53
N GLU A 534 11.72 13.24 40.51
CA GLU A 534 12.34 14.56 40.53
C GLU A 534 11.32 15.70 40.67
N ALA A 535 10.23 15.64 39.90
CA ALA A 535 9.13 16.60 39.96
C ALA A 535 8.41 16.56 41.32
N GLN A 536 8.19 15.36 41.84
CA GLN A 536 7.59 15.17 43.16
C GLN A 536 8.47 15.80 44.26
N THR A 537 9.79 15.58 44.22
CA THR A 537 10.73 16.14 45.18
C THR A 537 10.69 17.67 45.16
N LYS A 538 10.65 18.29 43.98
CA LYS A 538 10.51 19.75 43.85
C LYS A 538 9.22 20.26 44.47
N LYS A 539 8.10 19.55 44.24
CA LYS A 539 6.79 19.94 44.81
C LYS A 539 6.75 19.77 46.34
N LEU A 540 7.38 18.75 46.89
CA LEU A 540 7.51 18.60 48.34
C LEU A 540 8.37 19.72 48.95
N GLN A 541 9.42 20.16 48.28
CA GLN A 541 10.21 21.32 48.72
C GLN A 541 9.36 22.59 48.75
N LEU A 542 8.52 22.83 47.73
CA LEU A 542 7.57 23.96 47.71
C LEU A 542 6.55 23.87 48.85
N TRP A 543 5.96 22.69 49.06
CA TRP A 543 5.04 22.49 50.17
C TRP A 543 5.67 22.78 51.52
N ASN A 544 6.87 22.24 51.81
CA ASN A 544 7.58 22.43 53.07
C ASN A 544 8.03 23.87 53.26
N SER A 545 8.40 24.57 52.17
CA SER A 545 8.78 26.00 52.23
C SER A 545 7.56 26.90 52.44
N PHE A 546 6.40 26.53 51.93
CA PHE A 546 5.17 27.30 52.12
C PHE A 546 4.56 27.12 53.51
N TRP A 547 4.48 25.85 53.98
CA TRP A 547 3.87 25.50 55.28
C TRP A 547 4.92 25.51 56.39
N THR A 548 5.40 26.73 56.76
CA THR A 548 6.29 26.92 57.89
C THR A 548 5.51 26.69 59.20
N GLU A 549 6.19 26.33 60.31
CA GLU A 549 5.56 26.09 61.59
C GLU A 549 4.72 27.30 62.04
N ASN A 550 5.22 28.54 61.87
CA ASN A 550 4.46 29.73 62.17
C ASN A 550 3.17 29.87 61.36
N LYS A 551 3.18 29.46 60.05
CA LYS A 551 2.04 29.53 59.16
C LYS A 551 1.00 28.45 59.54
N LYS A 552 1.45 27.23 59.87
CA LYS A 552 0.56 26.16 60.37
C LYS A 552 -0.12 26.57 61.66
N GLN A 553 0.61 27.09 62.65
CA GLN A 553 0.03 27.57 63.90
C GLN A 553 -0.95 28.72 63.69
N PHE A 554 -0.63 29.67 62.84
CA PHE A 554 -1.51 30.77 62.50
C PHE A 554 -2.84 30.24 61.94
N VAL A 555 -2.82 29.35 60.97
CA VAL A 555 -4.01 28.79 60.34
C VAL A 555 -4.82 27.98 61.33
N GLN A 556 -4.16 27.15 62.15
CA GLN A 556 -4.84 26.37 63.18
C GLN A 556 -5.53 27.28 64.18
N ASN A 557 -4.86 28.29 64.70
CA ASN A 557 -5.42 29.28 65.65
C ASN A 557 -6.60 30.06 65.04
N ALA A 558 -6.49 30.48 63.77
CA ALA A 558 -7.53 31.21 63.10
C ALA A 558 -8.78 30.32 62.84
N LEU A 559 -8.61 29.07 62.43
CA LEU A 559 -9.71 28.11 62.24
C LEU A 559 -10.42 27.80 63.58
N VAL A 560 -9.66 27.56 64.64
CA VAL A 560 -10.22 27.29 65.98
C VAL A 560 -10.94 28.51 66.54
N SER A 561 -10.34 29.73 66.46
CA SER A 561 -10.93 30.97 66.96
C SER A 561 -12.26 31.29 66.25
N ASN A 562 -12.23 31.32 64.87
CA ASN A 562 -13.40 31.65 64.08
C ASN A 562 -14.47 30.53 64.12
N GLY A 563 -14.05 29.26 64.28
CA GLY A 563 -14.92 28.10 64.39
C GLY A 563 -15.67 28.08 65.73
N ASN A 564 -14.96 28.37 66.84
CA ASN A 564 -15.55 28.45 68.14
C ASN A 564 -16.65 29.52 68.24
N ALA A 565 -16.48 30.66 67.52
CA ALA A 565 -17.48 31.75 67.49
C ALA A 565 -18.83 31.33 66.88
N ILE A 566 -18.89 30.24 66.08
CA ILE A 566 -20.08 29.69 65.44
C ILE A 566 -20.43 28.29 65.91
N GLY A 567 -19.74 27.79 66.97
CA GLY A 567 -20.07 26.53 67.64
C GLY A 567 -19.33 25.28 67.14
N PHE A 568 -18.29 25.42 66.34
CA PHE A 568 -17.47 24.28 65.92
C PHE A 568 -16.56 23.83 67.11
N LYS A 569 -16.33 22.53 67.22
CA LYS A 569 -15.36 22.01 68.20
C LYS A 569 -13.94 22.26 67.72
N PRO A 570 -12.96 22.61 68.65
CA PRO A 570 -11.57 22.84 68.34
C PRO A 570 -10.89 21.68 67.53
N THR A 571 -11.38 20.44 67.73
CA THR A 571 -10.88 19.22 67.10
C THR A 571 -11.59 18.93 65.76
N MET A 572 -12.51 19.77 65.28
CA MET A 572 -13.31 19.48 64.10
C MET A 572 -12.43 19.25 62.87
N HIS A 573 -11.37 19.99 62.73
CA HIS A 573 -10.45 19.93 61.58
C HIS A 573 -9.13 19.19 61.91
N GLN A 574 -9.16 18.22 62.86
CA GLN A 574 -7.95 17.49 63.28
C GLN A 574 -7.26 16.80 62.08
N GLY A 575 -8.04 16.16 61.19
CA GLY A 575 -7.48 15.53 59.99
C GLY A 575 -6.69 16.49 59.06
N PHE A 576 -7.15 17.77 58.98
CA PHE A 576 -6.41 18.80 58.24
C PHE A 576 -5.07 19.17 58.92
N TYR A 577 -5.09 19.30 60.25
CA TYR A 577 -3.87 19.59 60.99
C TYR A 577 -2.87 18.44 60.93
N ASP A 578 -3.33 17.22 60.97
CA ASP A 578 -2.53 16.02 60.80
C ASP A 578 -1.87 15.97 59.39
N LEU A 579 -2.64 16.31 58.37
CA LEU A 579 -2.15 16.40 56.98
C LEU A 579 -1.04 17.43 56.81
N LEU A 580 -1.18 18.62 57.41
CA LEU A 580 -0.12 19.66 57.37
C LEU A 580 1.17 19.22 58.05
N ASN A 581 1.13 18.29 58.97
CA ASN A 581 2.27 17.74 59.72
C ASN A 581 2.74 16.38 59.19
N GLN A 582 2.08 15.84 58.19
CA GLN A 582 2.40 14.52 57.58
C GLN A 582 3.73 14.58 56.84
N LYS A 583 4.53 13.51 56.94
CA LYS A 583 5.66 13.26 56.05
C LYS A 583 5.15 12.51 54.80
N PHE A 584 5.31 13.12 53.66
CA PHE A 584 4.91 12.56 52.40
C PHE A 584 6.03 11.71 51.78
N GLU A 585 5.70 10.50 51.29
CA GLU A 585 6.58 9.60 50.56
C GLU A 585 6.39 9.76 49.07
N LEU A 586 7.48 9.54 48.26
CA LEU A 586 7.38 9.63 46.82
C LEU A 586 6.49 8.52 46.25
N LEU A 587 5.52 8.91 45.47
CA LEU A 587 4.59 7.99 44.81
C LEU A 587 5.26 7.22 43.66
N SER A 588 5.00 5.93 43.59
CA SER A 588 5.29 5.08 42.44
C SER A 588 4.14 5.13 41.41
N PHE A 589 4.36 4.64 40.19
CA PHE A 589 3.28 4.55 39.20
C PHE A 589 2.11 3.68 39.68
N ASP A 590 2.41 2.63 40.46
CA ASP A 590 1.38 1.71 40.99
C ASP A 590 0.49 2.37 42.02
N ASP A 591 0.96 3.35 42.77
CA ASP A 591 0.15 4.12 43.72
C ASP A 591 -0.93 4.95 42.99
N TYR A 592 -0.64 5.47 41.80
CA TYR A 592 -1.61 6.19 40.98
C TYR A 592 -2.70 5.28 40.39
N LYS A 593 -2.50 3.96 40.30
CA LYS A 593 -3.52 3.01 39.83
C LYS A 593 -4.77 2.97 40.75
N GLN A 594 -4.67 3.47 41.96
CA GLN A 594 -5.84 3.64 42.82
C GLN A 594 -6.85 4.66 42.27
N LEU A 595 -6.41 5.54 41.34
CA LEU A 595 -7.27 6.48 40.62
C LEU A 595 -8.04 5.79 39.46
N ASN A 596 -8.87 4.79 39.77
CA ASN A 596 -9.61 4.03 38.77
C ASN A 596 -10.47 4.91 37.85
N ALA A 597 -11.03 6.00 38.35
CA ALA A 597 -11.84 6.95 37.59
C ALA A 597 -11.08 7.65 36.45
N LEU A 598 -9.75 7.67 36.49
CA LEU A 598 -8.93 8.38 35.49
C LEU A 598 -8.39 7.47 34.40
N PHE A 599 -8.60 6.17 34.48
CA PHE A 599 -8.18 5.16 33.46
C PHE A 599 -6.72 5.33 33.01
N LEU A 600 -5.83 5.58 33.97
CA LEU A 600 -4.40 5.90 33.70
C LEU A 600 -3.68 4.81 32.89
N ASP A 601 -4.09 3.56 33.02
CA ASP A 601 -3.56 2.41 32.25
C ASP A 601 -3.74 2.55 30.73
N GLU A 602 -4.63 3.44 30.28
CA GLU A 602 -4.83 3.66 28.84
C GLU A 602 -3.77 4.58 28.25
N PHE A 603 -3.24 5.47 29.06
CA PHE A 603 -2.17 6.37 28.65
C PHE A 603 -0.80 5.66 28.65
N VAL A 604 -0.67 4.57 29.39
CA VAL A 604 0.60 3.87 29.57
C VAL A 604 0.53 2.49 28.92
N ALA A 605 1.48 2.21 28.04
CA ALA A 605 1.67 0.91 27.44
C ALA A 605 3.08 0.38 27.71
N SER A 606 3.19 -0.94 27.92
CA SER A 606 4.48 -1.62 28.11
C SER A 606 4.55 -2.93 27.34
N LYS A 607 5.67 -3.18 26.67
CA LYS A 607 5.93 -4.45 25.97
C LYS A 607 7.44 -4.68 25.86
N ASN A 608 7.90 -5.85 26.31
CA ASN A 608 9.32 -6.26 26.20
C ASN A 608 10.32 -5.24 26.78
N GLY A 609 10.02 -4.64 27.94
CA GLY A 609 10.91 -3.68 28.60
C GLY A 609 10.94 -2.29 27.93
N PHE A 610 9.99 -1.99 27.06
CA PHE A 610 9.81 -0.67 26.43
C PHE A 610 8.49 -0.07 26.94
N TYR A 611 8.56 1.13 27.50
CA TYR A 611 7.42 1.83 28.10
C TYR A 611 7.08 3.06 27.27
N THR A 612 5.80 3.30 27.06
CA THR A 612 5.29 4.44 26.29
C THR A 612 4.17 5.13 27.05
N ILE A 613 4.24 6.45 27.18
CA ILE A 613 3.16 7.28 27.72
C ILE A 613 2.64 8.18 26.60
N THR A 614 1.35 8.11 26.35
CA THR A 614 0.70 8.82 25.26
C THR A 614 -0.01 10.07 25.77
N SER A 615 0.25 11.19 25.12
CA SER A 615 -0.49 12.45 25.26
C SER A 615 -1.15 12.80 23.93
N VAL A 616 -2.19 13.62 23.94
CA VAL A 616 -2.91 14.07 22.74
C VAL A 616 -2.93 15.59 22.71
N ALA A 617 -2.52 16.17 21.60
CA ALA A 617 -2.59 17.61 21.37
C ALA A 617 -3.55 17.93 20.21
N LYS A 618 -4.39 18.95 20.39
CA LYS A 618 -5.30 19.47 19.36
C LYS A 618 -4.71 20.73 18.77
N VAL A 619 -4.42 20.70 17.47
CA VAL A 619 -3.71 21.76 16.75
C VAL A 619 -4.52 22.20 15.53
N SER A 620 -4.49 23.48 15.20
CA SER A 620 -5.13 23.99 13.97
C SER A 620 -4.34 23.53 12.73
N ASP A 621 -5.03 23.35 11.60
CA ASP A 621 -4.41 22.87 10.36
C ASP A 621 -3.23 23.75 9.90
N SER A 622 -3.32 25.08 10.12
CA SER A 622 -2.28 26.04 9.75
C SER A 622 -1.02 25.95 10.61
N GLN A 623 -1.10 25.36 11.80
CA GLN A 623 0.05 25.24 12.73
C GLN A 623 0.57 23.82 12.86
N ARG A 624 -0.12 22.85 12.25
CA ARG A 624 0.11 21.41 12.38
C ARG A 624 1.56 21.01 12.09
N ASP A 625 2.07 21.35 10.90
CA ASP A 625 3.42 20.99 10.48
C ASP A 625 4.50 21.64 11.35
N LYS A 626 4.27 22.89 11.74
CA LYS A 626 5.19 23.61 12.62
C LYS A 626 5.25 22.95 14.00
N PHE A 627 4.10 22.54 14.52
CA PHE A 627 4.00 21.87 15.81
C PHE A 627 4.69 20.51 15.79
N VAL A 628 4.37 19.65 14.79
CA VAL A 628 5.00 18.32 14.67
C VAL A 628 6.51 18.43 14.54
N ASN A 629 7.00 19.36 13.72
CA ASN A 629 8.43 19.59 13.52
C ASN A 629 9.12 20.21 14.77
N SER A 630 8.34 20.83 15.67
CA SER A 630 8.86 21.36 16.94
C SER A 630 9.16 20.28 17.97
N ILE A 631 8.58 19.08 17.80
CA ILE A 631 8.81 17.95 18.70
C ILE A 631 10.15 17.31 18.36
N ASP A 632 11.12 17.50 19.21
CA ASP A 632 12.48 16.97 19.00
C ASP A 632 12.53 15.48 19.33
N SER A 633 12.87 14.67 18.33
CA SER A 633 13.06 13.21 18.48
C SER A 633 14.19 12.84 19.46
N LYS A 634 15.12 13.76 19.74
CA LYS A 634 16.19 13.57 20.74
C LYS A 634 15.67 13.59 22.18
N SER A 635 14.47 14.12 22.41
CA SER A 635 13.83 14.17 23.74
C SER A 635 13.11 12.89 24.15
N ASN A 636 13.30 11.77 23.42
CA ASN A 636 12.54 10.52 23.59
C ASN A 636 11.02 10.73 23.53
N VAL A 637 10.58 11.66 22.70
CA VAL A 637 9.18 11.93 22.39
C VAL A 637 8.96 11.77 20.88
N LEU A 638 7.94 11.07 20.49
CA LEU A 638 7.54 10.90 19.09
C LEU A 638 6.18 11.56 18.86
N ALA A 639 6.11 12.47 17.90
CA ALA A 639 4.84 12.98 17.40
C ALA A 639 4.28 12.03 16.33
N ILE A 640 3.02 11.63 16.51
CA ILE A 640 2.32 10.73 15.63
C ILE A 640 1.13 11.47 15.07
N ASP A 641 1.33 12.03 13.91
CA ASP A 641 0.25 12.61 13.10
C ASP A 641 -0.23 11.55 12.11
N ARG A 642 -1.51 11.18 12.20
CA ARG A 642 -2.10 10.19 11.28
C ARG A 642 -1.99 10.59 9.83
N GLN A 643 -2.15 11.85 9.51
CA GLN A 643 -2.07 12.35 8.14
C GLN A 643 -0.63 12.31 7.63
N GLN A 644 0.32 12.87 8.36
CA GLN A 644 1.73 12.87 8.00
C GLN A 644 2.30 11.45 7.96
N MET A 645 1.83 10.58 8.84
CA MET A 645 2.21 9.18 8.86
C MET A 645 1.71 8.45 7.60
N ASN A 646 0.45 8.67 7.23
CA ASN A 646 -0.09 8.14 5.98
C ASN A 646 0.70 8.68 4.78
N GLU A 647 1.01 9.97 4.72
CA GLU A 647 1.80 10.58 3.65
C GLU A 647 3.23 10.01 3.59
N THR A 648 3.88 9.80 4.74
CA THR A 648 5.23 9.22 4.81
C THR A 648 5.23 7.74 4.40
N PHE A 649 4.26 6.95 4.87
CA PHE A 649 4.12 5.56 4.49
C PHE A 649 3.81 5.40 2.99
N LEU A 650 2.89 6.20 2.49
CA LEU A 650 2.50 6.17 1.08
C LEU A 650 3.59 6.72 0.17
N GLY A 651 4.37 7.71 0.65
CA GLY A 651 5.56 8.16 -0.05
C GLY A 651 6.58 7.05 -0.26
N LYS A 652 6.90 6.28 0.79
CA LYS A 652 7.80 5.11 0.69
C LYS A 652 7.23 4.02 -0.22
N LEU A 653 5.94 3.74 -0.13
CA LEU A 653 5.29 2.80 -1.04
C LEU A 653 5.35 3.25 -2.49
N ARG A 654 5.15 4.54 -2.75
CA ARG A 654 5.31 5.10 -4.09
C ARG A 654 6.72 4.90 -4.62
N ASP A 655 7.74 5.06 -3.78
CA ASP A 655 9.14 4.83 -4.15
C ASP A 655 9.42 3.34 -4.39
N ASP A 656 8.90 2.46 -3.54
CA ASP A 656 8.93 1.00 -3.73
C ASP A 656 8.26 0.60 -5.05
N PHE A 657 7.15 1.25 -5.42
CA PHE A 657 6.44 1.00 -6.68
C PHE A 657 7.22 1.47 -7.91
N ASN A 658 7.81 2.66 -7.85
CA ASN A 658 8.66 3.13 -8.95
C ASN A 658 9.82 2.16 -9.19
N SER A 659 10.40 1.65 -8.12
CA SER A 659 11.45 0.62 -8.17
C SER A 659 10.92 -0.70 -8.74
N LEU A 660 9.72 -1.12 -8.33
CA LEU A 660 9.05 -2.33 -8.82
C LEU A 660 8.80 -2.29 -10.33
N VAL A 661 8.26 -1.17 -10.84
CA VAL A 661 8.02 -0.98 -12.28
C VAL A 661 9.32 -1.10 -13.05
N ASN A 662 10.40 -0.48 -12.57
CA ASN A 662 11.71 -0.57 -13.19
C ASN A 662 12.28 -1.99 -13.14
N TYR A 663 12.22 -2.70 -12.01
CA TYR A 663 12.69 -4.09 -11.88
C TYR A 663 11.91 -5.04 -12.78
N SER A 664 10.57 -4.91 -12.80
CA SER A 664 9.70 -5.71 -13.66
C SER A 664 10.01 -5.48 -15.14
N PHE A 665 10.20 -4.23 -15.54
CA PHE A 665 10.55 -3.88 -16.92
C PHE A 665 11.90 -4.47 -17.32
N ILE A 666 12.95 -4.28 -16.50
CA ILE A 666 14.28 -4.84 -16.75
C ILE A 666 14.22 -6.36 -16.82
N ALA A 667 13.54 -7.01 -15.88
CA ALA A 667 13.41 -8.47 -15.85
C ALA A 667 12.71 -9.01 -17.10
N VAL A 668 11.63 -8.38 -17.55
CA VAL A 668 10.92 -8.73 -18.79
C VAL A 668 11.84 -8.58 -20.00
N VAL A 669 12.56 -7.46 -20.13
CA VAL A 669 13.50 -7.24 -21.26
C VAL A 669 14.60 -8.29 -21.27
N LEU A 670 15.14 -8.66 -20.11
CA LEU A 670 16.16 -9.72 -20.00
C LEU A 670 15.61 -11.08 -20.45
N ILE A 671 14.38 -11.43 -20.04
CA ILE A 671 13.74 -12.68 -20.45
C ILE A 671 13.49 -12.68 -21.96
N LEU A 672 12.94 -11.59 -22.50
CA LEU A 672 12.76 -11.43 -23.95
C LEU A 672 14.10 -11.64 -24.69
N PHE A 673 15.20 -11.14 -24.13
CA PHE A 673 16.54 -11.32 -24.72
C PHE A 673 17.00 -12.80 -24.70
N VAL A 674 16.78 -13.51 -23.59
CA VAL A 674 17.10 -14.94 -23.47
C VAL A 674 16.36 -15.78 -24.51
N PHE A 675 15.07 -15.46 -24.75
CA PHE A 675 14.21 -16.21 -25.67
C PHE A 675 14.46 -15.84 -27.14
N PHE A 676 14.43 -14.56 -27.48
CA PHE A 676 14.58 -14.12 -28.87
C PHE A 676 16.04 -14.21 -29.36
N ARG A 677 17.02 -14.08 -28.45
CA ARG A 677 18.46 -14.05 -28.77
C ARG A 677 18.83 -13.02 -29.84
N ARG A 678 17.99 -12.05 -30.10
CA ARG A 678 18.11 -10.99 -31.12
C ARG A 678 17.68 -9.66 -30.49
N ALA A 679 18.63 -8.76 -30.32
CA ALA A 679 18.38 -7.46 -29.72
C ALA A 679 17.33 -6.64 -30.49
N GLU A 680 17.28 -6.78 -31.82
CA GLU A 680 16.31 -6.08 -32.67
C GLU A 680 14.88 -6.49 -32.35
N LEU A 681 14.64 -7.79 -32.18
CA LEU A 681 13.31 -8.31 -31.80
C LEU A 681 12.94 -7.89 -30.40
N VAL A 682 13.89 -7.90 -29.46
CA VAL A 682 13.67 -7.44 -28.09
C VAL A 682 13.23 -5.97 -28.09
N ILE A 683 13.99 -5.09 -28.75
CA ILE A 683 13.67 -3.66 -28.80
C ILE A 683 12.29 -3.45 -29.44
N VAL A 684 12.01 -4.06 -30.59
CA VAL A 684 10.74 -3.87 -31.30
C VAL A 684 9.57 -4.43 -30.50
N SER A 685 9.75 -5.55 -29.76
CA SER A 685 8.71 -6.13 -28.88
C SER A 685 8.52 -5.35 -27.58
N THR A 686 9.54 -4.60 -27.12
CA THR A 686 9.47 -3.78 -25.89
C THR A 686 8.73 -2.45 -26.13
N ILE A 687 8.80 -1.90 -27.35
CA ILE A 687 8.14 -0.61 -27.66
C ILE A 687 6.63 -0.62 -27.35
N PRO A 688 5.83 -1.64 -27.76
CA PRO A 688 4.41 -1.69 -27.41
C PRO A 688 4.15 -1.71 -25.91
N ILE A 689 5.05 -2.34 -25.14
CA ILE A 689 4.92 -2.44 -23.67
C ILE A 689 5.07 -1.06 -23.04
N VAL A 690 6.11 -0.32 -23.43
CA VAL A 690 6.32 1.07 -22.97
C VAL A 690 5.17 1.98 -23.38
N LEU A 691 4.72 1.90 -24.64
CA LEU A 691 3.61 2.69 -25.12
C LEU A 691 2.30 2.37 -24.39
N THR A 692 2.06 1.10 -24.04
CA THR A 692 0.90 0.71 -23.23
C THR A 692 0.92 1.39 -21.87
N GLY A 693 2.08 1.42 -21.19
CA GLY A 693 2.24 2.14 -19.93
C GLY A 693 1.97 3.64 -20.06
N VAL A 694 2.57 4.28 -21.06
CA VAL A 694 2.39 5.71 -21.35
C VAL A 694 0.94 6.06 -21.67
N VAL A 695 0.27 5.27 -22.52
CA VAL A 695 -1.14 5.49 -22.90
C VAL A 695 -2.05 5.25 -21.71
N THR A 696 -1.79 4.20 -20.90
CA THR A 696 -2.58 3.94 -19.69
C THR A 696 -2.52 5.12 -18.74
N ALA A 697 -1.32 5.62 -18.43
CA ALA A 697 -1.13 6.77 -17.56
C ALA A 697 -1.75 8.06 -18.16
N GLY A 698 -1.58 8.30 -19.46
CA GLY A 698 -2.17 9.46 -20.12
C GLY A 698 -3.69 9.50 -20.09
N VAL A 699 -4.32 8.33 -20.30
CA VAL A 699 -5.79 8.17 -20.24
C VAL A 699 -6.28 8.31 -18.80
N MET A 700 -5.56 7.78 -17.80
CA MET A 700 -5.88 7.95 -16.38
C MET A 700 -5.93 9.43 -16.00
N TRP A 701 -4.94 10.23 -16.43
CA TRP A 701 -4.94 11.67 -16.18
C TRP A 701 -6.16 12.37 -16.83
N PHE A 702 -6.52 11.97 -18.05
CA PHE A 702 -7.66 12.57 -18.76
C PHE A 702 -9.00 12.34 -18.04
N PHE A 703 -9.17 11.18 -17.37
CA PHE A 703 -10.37 10.83 -16.60
C PHE A 703 -10.25 11.14 -15.11
N ASP A 704 -9.20 11.86 -14.67
CA ASP A 704 -8.90 12.18 -13.27
C ASP A 704 -8.84 10.92 -12.36
N ILE A 705 -8.31 9.82 -12.88
CA ILE A 705 -8.12 8.58 -12.13
C ILE A 705 -6.76 8.62 -11.46
N GLN A 706 -6.76 8.71 -10.13
CA GLN A 706 -5.54 8.71 -9.34
C GLN A 706 -4.99 7.29 -9.15
N LEU A 707 -3.67 7.17 -9.14
CA LEU A 707 -3.02 5.93 -8.70
C LEU A 707 -3.15 5.79 -7.19
N ASN A 708 -3.35 4.57 -6.72
CA ASN A 708 -3.28 4.21 -5.31
C ASN A 708 -2.51 2.89 -5.14
N ILE A 709 -2.33 2.48 -3.90
CA ILE A 709 -1.61 1.24 -3.54
C ILE A 709 -2.11 0.01 -4.32
N PHE A 710 -3.43 -0.11 -4.46
CA PHE A 710 -4.06 -1.27 -5.11
C PHE A 710 -3.97 -1.20 -6.62
N SER A 711 -4.21 -0.03 -7.20
CA SER A 711 -4.11 0.15 -8.65
C SER A 711 -2.68 0.02 -9.16
N THR A 712 -1.69 0.30 -8.31
CA THR A 712 -0.27 0.15 -8.67
C THR A 712 0.14 -1.32 -8.78
N ILE A 713 -0.47 -2.22 -8.00
CA ILE A 713 -0.29 -3.68 -8.15
C ILE A 713 -0.65 -4.11 -9.57
N VAL A 714 -1.69 -3.50 -10.11
CA VAL A 714 -2.22 -3.79 -11.43
C VAL A 714 -1.28 -3.34 -12.54
N CYS A 715 -0.40 -2.38 -12.30
CA CYS A 715 0.62 -2.01 -13.28
C CYS A 715 1.50 -3.21 -13.68
N THR A 716 1.84 -4.11 -12.74
CA THR A 716 2.56 -5.34 -13.05
C THR A 716 1.74 -6.29 -13.93
N LEU A 717 0.43 -6.34 -13.70
CA LEU A 717 -0.51 -7.12 -14.51
C LEU A 717 -0.63 -6.54 -15.94
N ILE A 718 -0.74 -5.22 -16.08
CA ILE A 718 -0.81 -4.53 -17.37
C ILE A 718 0.47 -4.77 -18.18
N PHE A 719 1.64 -4.69 -17.52
CA PHE A 719 2.90 -5.06 -18.16
C PHE A 719 2.89 -6.51 -18.63
N GLY A 720 2.40 -7.46 -17.82
CA GLY A 720 2.24 -8.86 -18.20
C GLY A 720 1.41 -9.02 -19.47
N HIS A 721 0.22 -8.44 -19.55
CA HIS A 721 -0.67 -8.53 -20.72
C HIS A 721 -0.09 -7.84 -21.96
N GLY A 722 0.51 -6.65 -21.78
CA GLY A 722 1.17 -5.94 -22.87
C GLY A 722 2.32 -6.76 -23.48
N VAL A 723 3.06 -7.46 -22.63
CA VAL A 723 4.12 -8.40 -23.04
C VAL A 723 3.55 -9.59 -23.78
N ASP A 724 2.49 -10.22 -23.23
CA ASP A 724 1.87 -11.42 -23.79
C ASP A 724 1.33 -11.16 -25.20
N PHE A 725 0.56 -10.11 -25.39
CA PHE A 725 0.04 -9.75 -26.71
C PHE A 725 1.17 -9.42 -27.69
N SER A 726 2.21 -8.74 -27.22
CA SER A 726 3.40 -8.43 -28.00
C SER A 726 4.17 -9.68 -28.43
N ILE A 727 4.33 -10.68 -27.55
CA ILE A 727 5.02 -11.96 -27.83
C ILE A 727 4.25 -12.76 -28.91
N PHE A 728 2.94 -12.93 -28.73
CA PHE A 728 2.12 -13.66 -29.68
C PHE A 728 2.07 -12.95 -31.05
N MET A 729 1.96 -11.63 -31.07
CA MET A 729 2.01 -10.86 -32.31
C MET A 729 3.39 -10.92 -32.98
N THR A 730 4.48 -10.86 -32.20
CA THR A 730 5.85 -11.05 -32.73
C THR A 730 5.99 -12.41 -33.37
N SER A 731 5.46 -13.46 -32.74
CA SER A 731 5.53 -14.82 -33.24
C SER A 731 4.76 -14.98 -34.55
N ALA A 732 3.58 -14.35 -34.68
CA ALA A 732 2.79 -14.30 -35.89
C ALA A 732 3.54 -13.62 -37.04
N LEU A 733 4.08 -12.40 -36.79
CA LEU A 733 4.82 -11.61 -37.76
C LEU A 733 6.15 -12.29 -38.17
N GLN A 734 6.84 -12.91 -37.20
CA GLN A 734 8.06 -13.66 -37.45
C GLN A 734 7.78 -14.90 -38.31
N LYS A 735 6.66 -15.60 -38.09
CA LYS A 735 6.27 -16.75 -38.90
C LYS A 735 5.89 -16.31 -40.32
N GLU A 736 5.12 -15.23 -40.49
CA GLU A 736 4.85 -14.63 -41.78
C GLU A 736 6.15 -14.28 -42.53
N TYR A 737 7.09 -13.64 -41.83
CA TYR A 737 8.38 -13.24 -42.38
C TYR A 737 9.24 -14.44 -42.84
N THR A 738 9.25 -15.52 -42.07
CA THR A 738 10.15 -16.68 -42.33
C THR A 738 9.55 -17.71 -43.28
N THR A 739 8.22 -17.87 -43.30
CA THR A 739 7.52 -18.93 -44.06
C THR A 739 6.67 -18.40 -45.20
N GLY A 740 6.34 -17.11 -45.24
CA GLY A 740 5.41 -16.52 -46.18
C GLY A 740 3.92 -16.82 -45.87
N LYS A 741 3.62 -17.65 -44.87
CA LYS A 741 2.23 -18.02 -44.48
C LYS A 741 1.66 -16.96 -43.56
N ASN A 742 0.53 -16.38 -43.95
CA ASN A 742 -0.21 -15.44 -43.12
C ASN A 742 -1.11 -16.17 -42.11
N GLU A 743 -0.63 -16.38 -40.89
CA GLU A 743 -1.41 -16.93 -39.77
C GLU A 743 -1.86 -15.84 -38.78
N MET A 744 -1.67 -14.58 -39.13
CA MET A 744 -2.05 -13.43 -38.33
C MET A 744 -3.49 -13.50 -37.80
N PRO A 745 -4.53 -13.90 -38.57
CA PRO A 745 -5.89 -14.01 -38.07
C PRO A 745 -6.02 -14.98 -36.89
N THR A 746 -5.33 -16.15 -36.91
CA THR A 746 -5.39 -17.14 -35.81
C THR A 746 -4.81 -16.56 -34.50
N TYR A 747 -3.65 -15.89 -34.58
CA TYR A 747 -3.06 -15.25 -33.44
C TYR A 747 -3.90 -14.08 -32.91
N ARG A 748 -4.49 -13.27 -33.81
CA ARG A 748 -5.40 -12.19 -33.42
C ARG A 748 -6.68 -12.72 -32.75
N THR A 749 -7.30 -13.79 -33.27
CA THR A 749 -8.45 -14.44 -32.61
C THR A 749 -8.10 -14.86 -31.19
N SER A 750 -6.93 -15.48 -30.99
CA SER A 750 -6.52 -15.91 -29.64
C SER A 750 -6.24 -14.73 -28.70
N ILE A 751 -5.63 -13.64 -29.20
CA ILE A 751 -5.39 -12.42 -28.40
C ILE A 751 -6.71 -11.71 -28.08
N ILE A 752 -7.67 -11.61 -29.03
CA ILE A 752 -8.99 -10.99 -28.78
C ILE A 752 -9.76 -11.77 -27.71
N LEU A 753 -9.75 -13.12 -27.81
CA LEU A 753 -10.39 -13.98 -26.81
C LEU A 753 -9.76 -13.79 -25.44
N ALA A 754 -8.43 -13.83 -25.35
CA ALA A 754 -7.69 -13.60 -24.11
C ALA A 754 -8.01 -12.22 -23.52
N ALA A 755 -7.96 -11.18 -24.34
CA ALA A 755 -8.30 -9.84 -23.89
C ALA A 755 -9.76 -9.71 -23.43
N LEU A 756 -10.70 -10.36 -24.15
CA LEU A 756 -12.13 -10.34 -23.80
C LEU A 756 -12.37 -11.05 -22.47
N THR A 757 -11.75 -12.21 -22.24
CA THR A 757 -11.85 -12.93 -20.96
C THR A 757 -11.28 -12.12 -19.82
N THR A 758 -10.16 -11.45 -20.02
CA THR A 758 -9.55 -10.56 -19.03
C THR A 758 -10.41 -9.32 -18.76
N ILE A 759 -10.94 -8.67 -19.82
CA ILE A 759 -11.85 -7.52 -19.68
C ILE A 759 -13.10 -7.90 -18.89
N LEU A 760 -13.64 -9.09 -19.08
CA LEU A 760 -14.82 -9.56 -18.35
C LEU A 760 -14.51 -9.89 -16.90
N ALA A 761 -13.40 -10.58 -16.65
CA ALA A 761 -12.97 -10.93 -15.29
C ALA A 761 -12.70 -9.67 -14.46
N ILE A 762 -11.98 -8.70 -15.02
CA ILE A 762 -11.67 -7.44 -14.38
C ILE A 762 -12.89 -6.50 -14.37
N GLY A 763 -13.66 -6.49 -15.46
CA GLY A 763 -14.84 -5.62 -15.60
C GLY A 763 -15.92 -5.89 -14.56
N ALA A 764 -16.05 -7.14 -14.10
CA ALA A 764 -16.95 -7.48 -13.01
C ALA A 764 -16.61 -6.73 -11.71
N LEU A 765 -15.34 -6.40 -11.45
CA LEU A 765 -14.90 -5.63 -10.28
C LEU A 765 -15.30 -4.14 -10.35
N VAL A 766 -15.70 -3.59 -11.50
CA VAL A 766 -16.24 -2.21 -11.58
C VAL A 766 -17.49 -2.08 -10.74
N PHE A 767 -18.27 -3.16 -10.64
CA PHE A 767 -19.51 -3.22 -9.86
C PHE A 767 -19.28 -3.49 -8.37
N ALA A 768 -18.02 -3.71 -7.94
CA ALA A 768 -17.69 -3.85 -6.53
C ALA A 768 -17.99 -2.53 -5.78
N LYS A 769 -18.48 -2.64 -4.55
CA LYS A 769 -18.71 -1.49 -3.68
C LYS A 769 -17.42 -1.03 -3.00
N HIS A 770 -16.46 -1.94 -2.81
CA HIS A 770 -15.19 -1.63 -2.17
C HIS A 770 -14.30 -0.76 -3.08
N PRO A 771 -13.88 0.45 -2.63
CA PRO A 771 -13.17 1.43 -3.46
C PRO A 771 -11.86 0.88 -4.05
N ALA A 772 -11.12 0.09 -3.29
CA ALA A 772 -9.87 -0.52 -3.75
C ALA A 772 -10.07 -1.45 -4.95
N LEU A 773 -11.11 -2.32 -4.93
CA LEU A 773 -11.42 -3.24 -6.02
C LEU A 773 -11.88 -2.48 -7.28
N LYS A 774 -12.67 -1.43 -7.10
CA LYS A 774 -13.11 -0.55 -8.19
C LYS A 774 -11.93 0.17 -8.85
N SER A 775 -10.98 0.67 -8.06
CA SER A 775 -9.76 1.30 -8.57
C SER A 775 -8.90 0.32 -9.36
N ILE A 776 -8.69 -0.92 -8.87
CA ILE A 776 -8.00 -2.00 -9.57
C ILE A 776 -8.62 -2.21 -10.96
N SER A 777 -9.94 -2.35 -11.00
CA SER A 777 -10.67 -2.62 -12.23
C SER A 777 -10.52 -1.49 -13.25
N SER A 778 -10.73 -0.24 -12.84
CA SER A 778 -10.67 0.92 -13.73
C SER A 778 -9.30 1.04 -14.43
N VAL A 779 -8.21 0.94 -13.65
CA VAL A 779 -6.84 1.03 -14.21
C VAL A 779 -6.51 -0.17 -15.10
N SER A 780 -6.93 -1.39 -14.70
CA SER A 780 -6.69 -2.60 -15.50
C SER A 780 -7.39 -2.56 -16.84
N LEU A 781 -8.66 -2.14 -16.87
CA LEU A 781 -9.43 -2.03 -18.11
C LEU A 781 -8.77 -1.07 -19.10
N ILE A 782 -8.39 0.13 -18.63
CA ILE A 782 -7.67 1.11 -19.45
C ILE A 782 -6.39 0.47 -20.02
N GLY A 783 -5.63 -0.24 -19.18
CA GLY A 783 -4.38 -0.88 -19.59
C GLY A 783 -4.56 -1.98 -20.63
N VAL A 784 -5.56 -2.85 -20.47
CA VAL A 784 -5.84 -3.94 -21.44
C VAL A 784 -6.32 -3.37 -22.77
N PHE A 785 -7.19 -2.35 -22.75
CA PHE A 785 -7.62 -1.67 -23.98
C PHE A 785 -6.46 -0.97 -24.68
N ALA A 786 -5.59 -0.27 -23.93
CA ALA A 786 -4.39 0.34 -24.47
C ALA A 786 -3.45 -0.70 -25.11
N ALA A 787 -3.23 -1.84 -24.44
CA ALA A 787 -2.41 -2.93 -24.94
C ALA A 787 -2.94 -3.50 -26.25
N LEU A 788 -4.26 -3.74 -26.34
CA LEU A 788 -4.91 -4.21 -27.58
C LEU A 788 -4.73 -3.22 -28.74
N LEU A 789 -5.03 -1.95 -28.50
CA LEU A 789 -5.00 -0.90 -29.48
C LEU A 789 -3.58 -0.74 -30.06
N ILE A 790 -2.58 -0.72 -29.20
CA ILE A 790 -1.17 -0.61 -29.59
C ILE A 790 -0.71 -1.87 -30.33
N THR A 791 -1.08 -3.07 -29.83
CA THR A 791 -0.63 -4.33 -30.40
C THR A 791 -1.26 -4.62 -31.77
N PHE A 792 -2.49 -4.18 -32.02
CA PHE A 792 -3.17 -4.45 -33.28
C PHE A 792 -2.95 -3.40 -34.36
N ILE A 793 -2.71 -2.14 -33.95
CA ILE A 793 -2.57 -1.03 -34.88
C ILE A 793 -1.12 -0.62 -35.06
N PHE A 794 -0.47 -0.23 -33.99
CA PHE A 794 0.87 0.38 -34.05
C PHE A 794 1.96 -0.66 -34.24
N TYR A 795 1.92 -1.78 -33.54
CA TYR A 795 2.99 -2.78 -33.53
C TYR A 795 3.21 -3.45 -34.89
N PRO A 796 2.19 -3.91 -35.64
CA PRO A 796 2.42 -4.49 -36.96
C PRO A 796 3.03 -3.48 -37.97
N ILE A 797 2.63 -2.20 -37.85
CA ILE A 797 3.20 -1.13 -38.69
C ILE A 797 4.70 -1.00 -38.41
N LEU A 798 5.06 -0.89 -37.12
CA LEU A 798 6.45 -0.78 -36.68
C LEU A 798 7.29 -1.97 -37.17
N PHE A 799 6.79 -3.18 -36.96
CA PHE A 799 7.48 -4.41 -37.37
C PHE A 799 7.67 -4.48 -38.88
N ARG A 800 6.64 -4.13 -39.66
CA ARG A 800 6.71 -4.10 -41.12
C ARG A 800 7.70 -3.05 -41.64
N ILE A 801 7.78 -1.86 -41.03
CA ILE A 801 8.76 -0.82 -41.36
C ILE A 801 10.18 -1.32 -41.07
N CYS A 802 10.43 -1.96 -39.92
CA CYS A 802 11.75 -2.39 -39.51
C CYS A 802 12.28 -3.55 -40.35
N PHE A 803 11.41 -4.51 -40.72
CA PHE A 803 11.81 -5.76 -41.32
C PHE A 803 11.28 -5.96 -42.75
N PHE A 804 9.96 -6.02 -42.98
CA PHE A 804 9.36 -6.39 -44.27
C PHE A 804 9.58 -5.35 -45.38
N ASN A 805 9.32 -4.08 -45.13
CA ASN A 805 9.39 -3.05 -46.15
C ASN A 805 10.81 -2.80 -46.64
N ARG A 806 11.79 -3.03 -45.77
CA ARG A 806 13.21 -2.94 -46.17
C ARG A 806 13.61 -4.05 -47.10
N VAL A 807 13.19 -5.29 -46.82
CA VAL A 807 13.48 -6.46 -47.65
C VAL A 807 12.80 -6.37 -49.01
N LYS A 808 11.53 -5.89 -49.05
CA LYS A 808 10.80 -5.63 -50.31
C LYS A 808 11.54 -4.62 -51.22
N LYS A 809 12.28 -3.69 -50.64
CA LYS A 809 13.09 -2.69 -51.32
C LYS A 809 14.54 -3.17 -51.63
N GLY A 810 14.81 -4.47 -51.49
CA GLY A 810 16.16 -5.06 -51.67
C GLY A 810 17.19 -4.67 -50.63
N LYS A 811 16.75 -4.04 -49.50
CA LYS A 811 17.64 -3.68 -48.40
C LYS A 811 17.61 -4.74 -47.29
N SER A 812 18.74 -4.92 -46.59
CA SER A 812 18.77 -5.80 -45.43
C SER A 812 17.83 -5.33 -44.33
N PRO A 813 17.20 -6.23 -43.53
CA PRO A 813 16.42 -5.85 -42.36
C PRO A 813 17.30 -5.10 -41.36
N ILE A 814 16.70 -4.36 -40.44
CA ILE A 814 17.45 -3.69 -39.39
C ILE A 814 18.09 -4.74 -38.51
N SER A 815 19.39 -4.68 -38.37
CA SER A 815 20.17 -5.49 -37.45
C SER A 815 21.02 -4.57 -36.59
N LEU A 816 20.78 -4.56 -35.32
CA LEU A 816 21.51 -3.72 -34.35
C LEU A 816 23.01 -4.05 -34.39
N ARG A 817 23.33 -5.34 -34.48
CA ARG A 817 24.71 -5.79 -34.62
C ARG A 817 25.39 -5.23 -35.87
N LEU A 818 24.69 -5.27 -37.01
CA LEU A 818 25.21 -4.70 -38.26
C LEU A 818 25.32 -3.17 -38.14
N LEU A 819 24.31 -2.50 -37.56
CA LEU A 819 24.30 -1.06 -37.41
C LEU A 819 25.46 -0.57 -36.51
N VAL A 820 25.67 -1.22 -35.34
CA VAL A 820 26.75 -0.86 -34.43
C VAL A 820 28.11 -1.09 -35.11
N HIS A 821 28.31 -2.25 -35.73
CA HIS A 821 29.57 -2.52 -36.40
C HIS A 821 29.83 -1.59 -37.61
N SER A 822 28.77 -1.26 -38.37
CA SER A 822 28.90 -0.31 -39.47
C SER A 822 29.27 1.08 -38.97
N THR A 823 28.56 1.56 -37.96
CA THR A 823 28.84 2.87 -37.35
C THR A 823 30.27 2.92 -36.79
N LEU A 824 30.69 1.89 -36.05
CA LEU A 824 32.05 1.81 -35.53
C LEU A 824 33.11 1.75 -36.66
N SER A 825 32.82 1.01 -37.75
CA SER A 825 33.73 0.96 -38.92
C SER A 825 33.83 2.30 -39.63
N PHE A 826 32.70 3.04 -39.81
CA PHE A 826 32.71 4.40 -40.36
C PHE A 826 33.42 5.37 -39.43
N LEU A 827 33.18 5.30 -38.13
CA LEU A 827 33.85 6.13 -37.13
C LEU A 827 35.37 5.88 -37.14
N TYR A 828 35.78 4.59 -37.16
CA TYR A 828 37.17 4.19 -37.23
C TYR A 828 37.84 4.70 -38.50
N TYR A 829 37.15 4.54 -39.65
CA TYR A 829 37.65 5.09 -40.90
C TYR A 829 37.74 6.62 -40.87
N GLY A 830 36.69 7.32 -40.44
CA GLY A 830 36.64 8.79 -40.41
C GLY A 830 37.67 9.40 -39.45
N LEU A 831 37.70 8.91 -38.19
CA LEU A 831 38.66 9.39 -37.20
C LEU A 831 40.12 9.00 -37.60
N GLY A 832 40.33 7.81 -38.11
CA GLY A 832 41.64 7.38 -38.56
C GLY A 832 42.11 8.18 -39.79
N GLY A 833 41.20 8.43 -40.74
CA GLY A 833 41.51 9.26 -41.92
C GLY A 833 41.85 10.73 -41.53
N LEU A 834 41.08 11.29 -40.58
CA LEU A 834 41.36 12.61 -40.03
C LEU A 834 42.72 12.67 -39.31
N PHE A 835 42.97 11.63 -38.45
CA PHE A 835 44.26 11.52 -37.76
C PHE A 835 45.44 11.49 -38.74
N PHE A 836 45.41 10.60 -39.75
CA PHE A 836 46.48 10.52 -40.72
C PHE A 836 46.57 11.78 -41.62
N SER A 837 45.47 12.45 -41.89
CA SER A 837 45.49 13.69 -42.67
C SER A 837 46.10 14.87 -41.91
N LEU A 838 45.80 15.02 -40.64
CA LEU A 838 46.30 16.12 -39.82
C LEU A 838 47.71 15.78 -39.24
N ILE A 839 47.78 14.73 -38.48
CA ILE A 839 49.01 14.38 -37.73
C ILE A 839 50.07 13.81 -38.64
N GLY A 840 49.66 13.00 -39.65
CA GLY A 840 50.56 12.43 -40.60
C GLY A 840 51.34 13.48 -41.37
N LYS A 841 50.70 14.59 -41.82
CA LYS A 841 51.36 15.72 -42.45
C LYS A 841 52.39 16.37 -41.52
N VAL A 842 52.05 16.58 -40.24
CA VAL A 842 52.93 17.20 -39.25
C VAL A 842 54.15 16.31 -38.99
N ILE A 843 53.94 14.99 -38.81
CA ILE A 843 54.99 14.02 -38.54
C ILE A 843 55.92 13.93 -39.76
N LEU A 844 55.39 13.85 -40.98
CA LEU A 844 56.16 13.83 -42.21
C LEU A 844 56.99 15.15 -42.41
N PHE A 845 56.49 16.27 -41.93
CA PHE A 845 57.25 17.54 -41.96
C PHE A 845 58.42 17.48 -40.97
N LEU A 846 58.23 16.96 -39.79
CA LEU A 846 59.22 16.93 -38.73
C LEU A 846 60.37 15.88 -38.91
N ILE A 847 60.13 14.80 -39.66
CA ILE A 847 61.15 13.74 -39.85
C ILE A 847 62.19 14.17 -40.83
N PRO A 848 63.52 14.20 -40.51
CA PRO A 848 64.62 14.62 -41.40
C PRO A 848 65.05 13.48 -42.35
N VAL A 849 64.19 13.02 -43.26
CA VAL A 849 64.48 11.94 -44.25
C VAL A 849 64.05 12.42 -45.65
N ASN A 850 64.60 11.86 -46.68
CA ASN A 850 64.33 12.18 -48.09
C ASN A 850 62.82 12.05 -48.39
N LYS A 851 62.24 13.05 -49.14
CA LYS A 851 60.86 13.17 -49.50
C LYS A 851 60.24 11.88 -50.06
N GLU A 852 60.93 11.20 -50.89
CA GLU A 852 60.46 9.93 -51.52
C GLU A 852 60.29 8.82 -50.51
N LYS A 853 61.21 8.64 -49.53
CA LYS A 853 61.16 7.65 -48.47
C LYS A 853 60.00 8.01 -47.51
N LYS A 854 59.83 9.26 -47.16
CA LYS A 854 58.66 9.73 -46.31
C LYS A 854 57.33 9.41 -46.97
N MET A 855 57.18 9.71 -48.26
CA MET A 855 55.92 9.42 -48.97
C MET A 855 55.67 7.93 -49.10
N MET A 856 56.71 7.14 -49.28
CA MET A 856 56.55 5.68 -49.29
C MET A 856 56.11 5.12 -47.95
N TRP A 857 56.67 5.56 -46.80
CA TRP A 857 56.25 5.17 -45.47
C TRP A 857 54.78 5.55 -45.21
N PHE A 858 54.40 6.77 -45.63
CA PHE A 858 53.00 7.23 -45.44
C PHE A 858 52.04 6.39 -46.29
N ARG A 859 52.38 6.04 -47.50
CA ARG A 859 51.60 5.13 -48.34
C ARG A 859 51.45 3.72 -47.69
N ILE A 860 52.51 3.18 -47.10
CA ILE A 860 52.46 1.91 -46.40
C ILE A 860 51.53 1.98 -45.22
N ILE A 861 51.61 3.05 -44.42
CA ILE A 861 50.74 3.25 -43.26
C ILE A 861 49.26 3.37 -43.68
N ILE A 862 48.97 4.18 -44.72
CA ILE A 862 47.61 4.34 -45.26
C ILE A 862 47.09 3.01 -45.82
N SER A 863 47.90 2.28 -46.58
CA SER A 863 47.50 0.98 -47.14
C SER A 863 47.15 -0.03 -46.05
N ASN A 864 47.96 -0.08 -44.98
CA ASN A 864 47.71 -0.93 -43.82
C ASN A 864 46.48 -0.48 -43.04
N PHE A 865 46.25 0.84 -42.91
CA PHE A 865 45.04 1.38 -42.30
C PHE A 865 43.78 0.99 -43.13
N MET A 866 43.77 1.17 -44.45
CA MET A 866 42.67 0.74 -45.32
C MET A 866 42.39 -0.76 -45.20
N LYS A 867 43.46 -1.58 -45.10
CA LYS A 867 43.38 -3.01 -44.83
C LYS A 867 42.75 -3.27 -43.47
N SER A 868 43.16 -2.57 -42.42
CA SER A 868 42.62 -2.73 -41.08
C SER A 868 41.15 -2.39 -41.02
N VAL A 869 40.67 -1.31 -41.69
CA VAL A 869 39.26 -0.94 -41.78
C VAL A 869 38.41 -2.05 -42.38
N LEU A 870 38.86 -2.63 -43.50
CA LEU A 870 38.15 -3.74 -44.15
C LEU A 870 38.15 -5.01 -43.31
N TYR A 871 39.28 -5.35 -42.63
CA TYR A 871 39.44 -6.59 -41.90
C TYR A 871 38.85 -6.53 -40.47
N SER A 872 38.66 -5.35 -39.91
CA SER A 872 38.01 -5.18 -38.60
C SER A 872 36.52 -5.46 -38.63
N ASN A 873 35.85 -5.34 -39.80
CA ASN A 873 34.41 -5.56 -39.91
C ASN A 873 34.13 -7.08 -40.17
N PRO A 874 33.54 -7.82 -39.23
CA PRO A 874 33.23 -9.23 -39.37
C PRO A 874 32.11 -9.53 -40.37
N PHE A 875 31.33 -8.55 -40.78
CA PHE A 875 30.24 -8.73 -41.78
C PHE A 875 30.69 -8.56 -43.19
N VAL A 876 31.90 -8.09 -43.43
CA VAL A 876 32.49 -8.00 -44.75
C VAL A 876 33.34 -9.28 -45.04
N LYS A 877 32.81 -10.15 -45.90
CA LYS A 877 33.54 -11.31 -46.39
C LYS A 877 34.55 -10.87 -47.43
N LYS A 878 35.80 -11.19 -47.21
CA LYS A 878 36.94 -10.82 -48.07
C LYS A 878 37.51 -12.09 -48.67
N LYS A 879 37.62 -12.07 -49.99
CA LYS A 879 38.31 -13.13 -50.75
C LYS A 879 39.07 -12.46 -51.87
N ILE A 880 40.42 -12.60 -51.85
CA ILE A 880 41.30 -12.15 -52.92
C ILE A 880 41.57 -13.37 -53.80
N ILE A 881 41.25 -13.27 -55.09
CA ILE A 881 41.45 -14.27 -56.08
C ILE A 881 42.50 -13.69 -57.09
N ASN A 882 43.63 -14.20 -57.10
CA ASN A 882 44.73 -13.80 -57.98
C ASN A 882 45.17 -15.01 -58.83
N ASN A 883 44.41 -15.31 -59.86
CA ASN A 883 44.63 -16.47 -60.72
C ASN A 883 45.88 -16.35 -61.50
N TYR A 884 46.39 -15.17 -61.85
CA TYR A 884 47.56 -14.89 -62.63
C TYR A 884 48.83 -14.65 -61.80
N LYS A 885 48.73 -14.79 -60.47
CA LYS A 885 49.83 -14.51 -59.54
C LYS A 885 50.43 -13.09 -59.72
N GLU A 886 49.59 -12.11 -60.09
CA GLU A 886 50.06 -10.73 -60.32
C GLU A 886 50.58 -10.15 -59.01
N ASP A 887 51.83 -9.66 -59.04
CA ASP A 887 52.50 -9.07 -57.88
C ASP A 887 52.58 -7.51 -57.98
N PHE A 888 52.07 -6.95 -59.06
CA PHE A 888 52.11 -5.51 -59.33
C PHE A 888 53.55 -4.92 -59.29
N SER A 889 54.54 -5.68 -59.66
CA SER A 889 55.94 -5.23 -59.66
C SER A 889 56.28 -4.36 -60.83
N LYS A 890 55.56 -4.49 -61.97
CA LYS A 890 55.68 -3.64 -63.18
C LYS A 890 54.71 -2.47 -63.18
N PRO A 891 55.08 -1.33 -63.80
CA PRO A 891 54.13 -0.20 -63.98
C PRO A 891 52.91 -0.68 -64.77
N ALA A 892 51.73 -0.49 -64.17
CA ALA A 892 50.44 -0.84 -64.81
C ALA A 892 49.31 0.15 -64.37
N VAL A 893 48.34 0.28 -65.26
CA VAL A 893 47.08 1.03 -64.90
C VAL A 893 46.07 0.01 -64.43
N ILE A 894 45.60 0.20 -63.20
CA ILE A 894 44.58 -0.68 -62.61
C ILE A 894 43.24 0.01 -62.81
N ILE A 895 42.31 -0.66 -63.51
CA ILE A 895 40.96 -0.24 -63.73
C ILE A 895 40.08 -1.13 -62.89
N SER A 896 39.35 -0.56 -61.93
CA SER A 896 38.44 -1.31 -61.08
C SER A 896 36.99 -0.92 -61.33
N ASN A 897 36.09 -1.88 -61.20
CA ASN A 897 34.64 -1.59 -61.18
C ASN A 897 34.30 -0.86 -59.88
N HIS A 898 33.75 0.33 -59.97
CA HIS A 898 33.43 1.15 -58.80
C HIS A 898 31.94 1.05 -58.48
N THR A 899 31.60 0.21 -57.54
CA THR A 899 30.21 -0.06 -57.11
C THR A 899 29.92 0.36 -55.70
N SER A 900 30.94 0.57 -54.89
CA SER A 900 30.76 0.86 -53.46
C SER A 900 31.90 1.72 -52.92
N PHE A 901 31.66 2.43 -51.82
CA PHE A 901 32.67 3.17 -51.08
C PHE A 901 33.84 2.28 -50.63
N LEU A 902 33.58 0.99 -50.38
CA LEU A 902 34.59 0.02 -49.96
C LEU A 902 35.60 -0.30 -51.06
N ASP A 903 35.31 0.00 -52.34
CA ASP A 903 36.21 -0.32 -53.48
C ASP A 903 37.52 0.45 -53.36
N ILE A 904 37.44 1.73 -52.90
CA ILE A 904 38.64 2.56 -52.66
C ILE A 904 39.55 1.89 -51.60
N LEU A 905 38.95 1.39 -50.53
CA LEU A 905 39.70 0.70 -49.48
C LEU A 905 40.27 -0.62 -49.97
N ALA A 906 39.50 -1.37 -50.76
CA ALA A 906 39.91 -2.63 -51.34
C ALA A 906 41.09 -2.48 -52.31
N VAL A 907 41.06 -1.52 -53.16
CA VAL A 907 42.19 -1.23 -54.10
C VAL A 907 43.38 -0.70 -53.31
N GLY A 908 43.18 0.23 -52.36
CA GLY A 908 44.25 0.83 -51.58
C GLY A 908 45.02 -0.13 -50.66
N MET A 909 44.41 -1.23 -50.28
CA MET A 909 45.09 -2.25 -49.45
C MET A 909 45.96 -3.23 -50.27
N ILE A 910 45.82 -3.27 -51.62
CA ILE A 910 46.53 -4.27 -52.42
C ILE A 910 48.02 -4.00 -52.44
N LYS A 911 48.41 -2.76 -52.77
CA LYS A 911 49.88 -2.42 -52.84
C LYS A 911 50.10 -0.95 -52.40
N PRO A 912 51.07 -0.67 -51.51
CA PRO A 912 51.34 0.71 -51.04
C PRO A 912 51.81 1.69 -52.11
N LYS A 913 52.34 1.17 -53.22
CA LYS A 913 52.89 2.02 -54.30
C LYS A 913 51.85 2.57 -55.30
N MET A 914 50.58 2.23 -55.08
CA MET A 914 49.51 2.75 -55.97
C MET A 914 49.31 4.28 -55.85
N ILE A 915 49.07 4.89 -56.98
CA ILE A 915 48.70 6.31 -57.09
C ILE A 915 47.27 6.33 -57.61
N TYR A 916 46.39 7.09 -56.95
CA TYR A 916 44.99 7.29 -57.36
C TYR A 916 44.91 8.50 -58.26
N LEU A 917 44.27 8.31 -59.41
CA LEU A 917 43.98 9.39 -60.37
C LEU A 917 42.59 9.93 -60.08
#